data_92f30e3cc5ba25f545925058ab2b3045
#
_entry.id   92f30e3cc5ba25f545925058ab2b3045
#
_cell.length_a   1.000
_cell.length_b   1.000
_cell.length_c   1.000
_cell.angle_alpha   90.00
_cell.angle_beta   90.00
_cell.angle_gamma   90.00
#
_symmetry.space_group_name_H-M   'P 1'
#
loop_
_entity.id
_entity.type
_entity.pdbx_description
1 polymer ?
#
loop_
_entity_poly.entity_id
_entity_poly.type
_entity_poly.pdbx_seq_one_letter_code
_entity_poly.pdbx_strand_id
1 'polypeptide(L)'
;MRPITKIFAGIVFMSSMATVSYSAAPSYKAIQDTTNNTFTTGDKTFLLNGKPFVVKAAEIHYPRIPRPYWEHRIKMCKALGMNTICIYIFWNIHEQHEGVFDFTGQNDVAEFCRLAKKNGMYVIVRPGPYVCAEWEMGGLPWWLLKKKDIRLREQDPYFMECVDSFEKKVAEQLAPLTIQHGGPIIMVQVENEYGSYGEDKAYIAQIRDTLRKYWDADNNDKASKTTLFQCDWNSNFEKNGLDDLIWTMNFGTGAKIDDQFRRLRELRPNAPLMCSEFWSGWFDKWGARHETRPAKDMVAGIDEMLSKGISFSLYMTHGGTSFGHWAGANSPGFAPDVTSYDYDAPINEYGEPTEKYWLLRNTLAKYSDSKLPAVPKKIADIISIPKLKLQNVAPIYIGTDSTANSREPKTFEEMNLGYGSMIYNTALPQIADGAMLHINGHDFVQVFINGEYIGKIDRVKNERSLPLPATQKGDVLTLLVEGMGRINFGRAIKDFKGLVGDVTLTTEVDGDELTWNLKDWSMRRIADDYQTAHRAMTTPNTDVALAENTPSAIGYYRATFNLKKTGDTFLNMETWGKGQVYVNGHALGRFWSIGPQQTLYCPGCWLKKGENEIVVLDVVGPKEPVVWGQTKPELDKLQLEKSAKHNNIGDKPDLNSATPIAKGETKPGNGWQTIDLAKPATGRYIAIECQTIHNGKSVAIAELYLLDKNGKRLSRDQWNVKYANSENLLGNHTGDKAFDLQESTYWQTEKDATAPHLLVIDLGAEQTVTALEYLPRMEQGAPGNMKGYKIYMY
;
A
#
# COMPACT_ATOMS: atom_id res chain seq x y z
N MET A 1 56.65 -73.13 -9.80
CA MET A 1 57.37 -72.32 -10.77
C MET A 1 57.08 -70.89 -10.46
N ARG A 2 58.10 -70.09 -10.36
CA ARG A 2 58.10 -68.78 -9.68
C ARG A 2 57.46 -67.67 -10.50
N PRO A 3 56.75 -66.67 -9.91
CA PRO A 3 56.25 -65.51 -10.61
C PRO A 3 57.27 -64.35 -10.69
N ILE A 4 57.23 -63.66 -11.81
CA ILE A 4 58.07 -62.49 -12.10
C ILE A 4 57.48 -61.27 -11.58
N THR A 5 58.19 -60.56 -10.69
CA THR A 5 57.88 -59.25 -10.09
C THR A 5 58.14 -58.13 -11.07
N LYS A 6 57.19 -57.32 -11.48
CA LYS A 6 57.41 -56.08 -12.24
C LYS A 6 57.47 -54.92 -11.25
N ILE A 7 58.58 -54.21 -11.22
CA ILE A 7 58.82 -52.97 -10.54
C ILE A 7 58.21 -51.83 -11.37
N PHE A 8 57.25 -51.07 -10.79
CA PHE A 8 56.81 -49.80 -11.33
C PHE A 8 57.51 -48.67 -10.57
N ALA A 9 58.31 -47.88 -11.27
CA ALA A 9 58.84 -46.63 -10.76
C ALA A 9 57.79 -45.54 -10.81
N GLY A 10 57.31 -45.09 -9.68
CA GLY A 10 56.37 -43.96 -9.54
C GLY A 10 57.11 -42.64 -9.58
N ILE A 11 56.83 -41.83 -10.60
CA ILE A 11 57.21 -40.41 -10.66
C ILE A 11 56.25 -39.62 -9.80
N VAL A 12 56.73 -39.07 -8.69
CA VAL A 12 55.99 -38.15 -7.80
C VAL A 12 56.03 -36.75 -8.42
N PHE A 13 54.90 -36.31 -8.99
CA PHE A 13 54.71 -34.89 -9.30
C PHE A 13 54.31 -34.16 -8.00
N MET A 14 55.22 -33.36 -7.46
CA MET A 14 54.88 -32.35 -6.46
C MET A 14 54.13 -31.20 -7.16
N SER A 15 52.80 -31.20 -7.08
CA SER A 15 52.00 -30.03 -7.39
C SER A 15 52.04 -29.10 -6.20
N SER A 16 52.69 -27.93 -6.31
CA SER A 16 52.57 -26.83 -5.38
C SER A 16 51.12 -26.30 -5.38
N MET A 17 50.31 -26.74 -4.44
CA MET A 17 49.02 -26.08 -4.15
C MET A 17 49.33 -24.71 -3.56
N ALA A 18 49.18 -23.67 -4.37
CA ALA A 18 49.05 -22.33 -3.87
C ALA A 18 47.74 -22.28 -3.07
N THR A 19 47.84 -22.22 -1.73
CA THR A 19 46.71 -21.92 -0.87
C THR A 19 46.28 -20.49 -1.12
N VAL A 20 45.20 -20.36 -1.94
CA VAL A 20 44.45 -19.14 -2.02
C VAL A 20 43.79 -19.00 -0.64
N SER A 21 44.34 -18.13 0.20
CA SER A 21 43.68 -17.70 1.44
C SER A 21 42.40 -16.96 1.05
N TYR A 22 41.29 -17.65 1.10
CA TYR A 22 39.98 -17.01 1.13
C TYR A 22 40.00 -16.11 2.40
N SER A 23 40.05 -14.81 2.19
CA SER A 23 39.73 -13.88 3.28
C SER A 23 38.34 -14.24 3.77
N ALA A 24 38.22 -14.67 5.01
CA ALA A 24 36.92 -14.98 5.63
C ALA A 24 36.00 -13.78 5.42
N ALA A 25 34.83 -14.02 4.88
CA ALA A 25 33.76 -13.03 4.77
C ALA A 25 33.60 -12.43 6.18
N PRO A 26 33.41 -11.11 6.31
CA PRO A 26 33.27 -10.47 7.60
C PRO A 26 32.15 -11.15 8.36
N SER A 27 32.45 -11.85 9.44
CA SER A 27 31.46 -12.50 10.29
C SER A 27 30.68 -11.44 11.03
N TYR A 28 29.39 -11.28 10.72
CA TYR A 28 28.48 -10.47 11.52
C TYR A 28 28.37 -11.15 12.89
N LYS A 29 28.76 -10.43 13.96
CA LYS A 29 28.68 -10.98 15.30
C LYS A 29 27.22 -11.14 15.70
N ALA A 30 26.78 -12.37 15.92
CA ALA A 30 25.42 -12.68 16.35
C ALA A 30 25.11 -12.12 17.76
N ILE A 31 23.85 -11.83 18.03
CA ILE A 31 23.39 -11.53 19.40
C ILE A 31 23.52 -12.82 20.22
N GLN A 32 24.17 -12.71 21.39
CA GLN A 32 24.43 -13.86 22.26
C GLN A 32 23.12 -14.37 22.88
N ASP A 33 22.98 -15.69 22.99
CA ASP A 33 21.90 -16.37 23.72
C ASP A 33 22.09 -16.21 25.25
N THR A 34 21.62 -15.09 25.79
CA THR A 34 21.56 -14.88 27.24
C THR A 34 20.11 -14.67 27.65
N THR A 35 19.59 -15.54 28.49
CA THR A 35 18.21 -15.56 28.97
C THR A 35 17.83 -14.44 29.95
N ASN A 36 18.75 -13.51 30.23
CA ASN A 36 18.56 -12.42 31.18
C ASN A 36 18.79 -11.03 30.55
N ASN A 37 18.69 -10.92 29.23
CA ASN A 37 18.78 -9.62 28.57
C ASN A 37 17.50 -8.82 28.83
N THR A 38 17.66 -7.51 29.00
CA THR A 38 16.53 -6.58 29.24
C THR A 38 16.54 -5.44 28.25
N PHE A 39 15.36 -5.02 27.84
CA PHE A 39 15.14 -3.78 27.12
C PHE A 39 14.05 -2.98 27.86
N THR A 40 14.39 -1.80 28.34
CA THR A 40 13.52 -0.97 29.19
C THR A 40 13.69 0.50 28.88
N THR A 41 12.97 1.36 29.58
CA THR A 41 13.11 2.81 29.50
C THR A 41 13.89 3.34 30.72
N GLY A 42 14.76 4.33 30.47
CA GLY A 42 15.43 5.13 31.48
C GLY A 42 15.01 6.60 31.41
N ASP A 43 15.78 7.48 32.03
CA ASP A 43 15.56 8.93 31.91
C ASP A 43 15.92 9.39 30.50
N LYS A 44 14.91 9.76 29.71
CA LYS A 44 14.99 10.25 28.31
C LYS A 44 15.69 9.31 27.32
N THR A 45 15.85 8.03 27.64
CA THR A 45 16.54 7.06 26.78
C THR A 45 15.97 5.66 26.93
N PHE A 46 16.21 4.82 25.94
CA PHE A 46 16.05 3.38 26.08
C PHE A 46 17.28 2.77 26.77
N LEU A 47 17.08 1.67 27.44
CA LEU A 47 18.14 0.92 28.13
C LEU A 47 18.18 -0.52 27.61
N LEU A 48 19.33 -0.94 27.09
CA LEU A 48 19.64 -2.31 26.77
C LEU A 48 20.59 -2.86 27.85
N ASN A 49 20.12 -3.84 28.62
CA ASN A 49 20.89 -4.36 29.76
C ASN A 49 21.35 -3.25 30.72
N GLY A 50 20.46 -2.29 31.00
CA GLY A 50 20.73 -1.15 31.87
C GLY A 50 21.64 -0.05 31.29
N LYS A 51 22.10 -0.18 30.05
CA LYS A 51 22.93 0.81 29.37
C LYS A 51 22.10 1.62 28.35
N PRO A 52 22.35 2.93 28.21
CA PRO A 52 21.70 3.73 27.19
C PRO A 52 21.85 3.14 25.80
N PHE A 53 20.74 3.10 25.07
CA PHE A 53 20.65 2.51 23.74
C PHE A 53 19.80 3.37 22.81
N VAL A 54 20.38 3.83 21.72
CA VAL A 54 19.67 4.55 20.65
C VAL A 54 19.29 3.53 19.58
N VAL A 55 17.99 3.35 19.37
CA VAL A 55 17.45 2.48 18.33
C VAL A 55 17.66 3.14 16.97
N LYS A 56 18.35 2.45 16.07
CA LYS A 56 18.53 2.80 14.66
C LYS A 56 17.90 1.67 13.85
N ALA A 57 16.58 1.72 13.66
CA ALA A 57 15.82 0.64 13.04
C ALA A 57 15.68 0.83 11.53
N ALA A 58 15.77 -0.28 10.82
CA ALA A 58 15.48 -0.41 9.41
C ALA A 58 14.13 -1.12 9.26
N GLU A 59 13.13 -0.44 8.75
CA GLU A 59 11.87 -1.11 8.40
C GLU A 59 11.98 -1.80 7.06
N ILE A 60 11.77 -3.13 7.06
CA ILE A 60 11.75 -4.01 5.89
C ILE A 60 10.70 -5.09 6.11
N HIS A 61 9.93 -5.42 5.09
CA HIS A 61 8.80 -6.32 5.21
C HIS A 61 9.12 -7.68 4.57
N TYR A 62 9.19 -8.76 5.38
CA TYR A 62 9.54 -10.11 4.90
C TYR A 62 8.64 -10.63 3.76
N PRO A 63 7.32 -10.32 3.68
CA PRO A 63 6.49 -10.78 2.58
C PRO A 63 6.81 -10.09 1.24
N ARG A 64 7.39 -8.89 1.30
CA ARG A 64 7.80 -8.11 0.13
C ARG A 64 9.18 -8.46 -0.40
N ILE A 65 9.85 -9.43 0.23
CA ILE A 65 11.20 -9.88 -0.11
C ILE A 65 11.14 -11.39 -0.32
N PRO A 66 11.58 -11.94 -1.47
CA PRO A 66 11.66 -13.39 -1.64
C PRO A 66 12.48 -14.03 -0.53
N ARG A 67 12.01 -15.12 0.06
CA ARG A 67 12.67 -15.77 1.22
C ARG A 67 14.17 -16.01 1.02
N PRO A 68 14.66 -16.47 -0.15
CA PRO A 68 16.11 -16.65 -0.36
C PRO A 68 16.92 -15.34 -0.27
N TYR A 69 16.27 -14.17 -0.34
CA TYR A 69 16.91 -12.86 -0.30
C TYR A 69 16.85 -12.19 1.08
N TRP A 70 16.13 -12.75 2.06
CA TRP A 70 15.96 -12.16 3.39
C TRP A 70 17.27 -11.81 4.08
N GLU A 71 18.20 -12.78 4.18
CA GLU A 71 19.46 -12.58 4.88
C GLU A 71 20.33 -11.50 4.20
N HIS A 72 20.26 -11.41 2.86
CA HIS A 72 20.95 -10.35 2.11
C HIS A 72 20.43 -8.97 2.50
N ARG A 73 19.11 -8.78 2.56
CA ARG A 73 18.49 -7.49 2.92
C ARG A 73 18.80 -7.10 4.36
N ILE A 74 18.79 -8.06 5.29
CA ILE A 74 19.21 -7.85 6.68
C ILE A 74 20.68 -7.40 6.75
N LYS A 75 21.58 -8.06 6.02
CA LYS A 75 23.00 -7.67 5.94
C LYS A 75 23.19 -6.28 5.32
N MET A 76 22.39 -5.90 4.32
CA MET A 76 22.40 -4.56 3.76
C MET A 76 22.02 -3.50 4.80
N CYS A 77 21.01 -3.76 5.62
CA CYS A 77 20.62 -2.87 6.73
C CYS A 77 21.73 -2.77 7.78
N LYS A 78 22.37 -3.89 8.14
CA LYS A 78 23.51 -3.90 9.08
C LYS A 78 24.69 -3.11 8.53
N ALA A 79 25.03 -3.31 7.25
CA ALA A 79 26.11 -2.59 6.60
C ALA A 79 25.79 -1.09 6.45
N LEU A 80 24.53 -0.71 6.34
CA LEU A 80 24.10 0.70 6.36
C LEU A 80 24.44 1.39 7.69
N GLY A 81 24.47 0.64 8.80
CA GLY A 81 24.74 1.15 10.15
C GLY A 81 23.55 1.06 11.10
N MET A 82 22.50 0.34 10.69
CA MET A 82 21.35 0.05 11.55
C MET A 82 21.70 -1.00 12.60
N ASN A 83 21.04 -0.97 13.75
CA ASN A 83 21.20 -1.95 14.82
C ASN A 83 19.93 -2.79 15.07
N THR A 84 18.83 -2.43 14.44
CA THR A 84 17.52 -3.04 14.64
C THR A 84 16.81 -3.19 13.29
N ILE A 85 16.05 -4.28 13.13
CA ILE A 85 15.10 -4.47 12.05
C ILE A 85 13.70 -4.19 12.60
N CYS A 86 12.87 -3.46 11.87
CA CYS A 86 11.46 -3.27 12.19
C CYS A 86 10.60 -4.00 11.17
N ILE A 87 9.57 -4.72 11.63
CA ILE A 87 8.67 -5.51 10.79
C ILE A 87 7.21 -5.35 11.19
N TYR A 88 6.33 -5.33 10.19
CA TYR A 88 4.91 -5.60 10.38
C TYR A 88 4.59 -7.10 10.30
N ILE A 89 3.53 -7.50 10.99
CA ILE A 89 2.88 -8.81 10.80
C ILE A 89 1.56 -8.56 10.06
N PHE A 90 1.48 -9.06 8.85
CA PHE A 90 0.31 -8.88 8.00
C PHE A 90 -0.67 -10.03 8.27
N TRP A 91 -1.75 -9.79 8.99
CA TRP A 91 -2.70 -10.82 9.39
C TRP A 91 -3.22 -11.63 8.20
N ASN A 92 -3.59 -10.94 7.10
CA ASN A 92 -4.21 -11.58 5.93
C ASN A 92 -3.30 -12.54 5.15
N ILE A 93 -1.97 -12.48 5.27
CA ILE A 93 -1.10 -13.51 4.68
C ILE A 93 -0.98 -14.76 5.56
N HIS A 94 -1.13 -14.58 6.87
CA HIS A 94 -1.04 -15.68 7.83
C HIS A 94 -2.36 -16.40 8.01
N GLU A 95 -3.49 -15.76 7.75
CA GLU A 95 -4.84 -16.32 7.86
C GLU A 95 -5.68 -15.92 6.64
N GLN A 96 -5.34 -16.48 5.47
CA GLN A 96 -6.07 -16.21 4.22
C GLN A 96 -7.49 -16.76 4.22
N HIS A 97 -7.73 -17.80 5.03
CA HIS A 97 -9.05 -18.40 5.32
C HIS A 97 -9.24 -18.43 6.83
N GLU A 98 -10.42 -18.06 7.28
CA GLU A 98 -10.78 -18.01 8.69
C GLU A 98 -10.42 -19.31 9.44
N GLY A 99 -9.64 -19.20 10.51
CA GLY A 99 -9.18 -20.31 11.34
C GLY A 99 -8.01 -21.13 10.75
N VAL A 100 -7.51 -20.79 9.55
CA VAL A 100 -6.40 -21.51 8.90
C VAL A 100 -5.16 -20.63 8.87
N PHE A 101 -4.22 -20.92 9.76
CA PHE A 101 -2.99 -20.14 9.93
C PHE A 101 -1.80 -20.77 9.21
N ASP A 102 -0.98 -19.95 8.56
CA ASP A 102 0.28 -20.33 7.91
C ASP A 102 1.44 -19.44 8.36
N PHE A 103 2.43 -20.06 9.01
CA PHE A 103 3.70 -19.45 9.40
C PHE A 103 4.89 -20.21 8.78
N THR A 104 4.70 -20.77 7.59
CA THR A 104 5.73 -21.57 6.91
C THR A 104 6.22 -20.91 5.63
N GLY A 105 7.32 -21.40 5.07
CA GLY A 105 7.83 -20.92 3.79
C GLY A 105 8.08 -19.41 3.77
N GLN A 106 7.42 -18.69 2.86
CA GLN A 106 7.49 -17.22 2.75
C GLN A 106 6.90 -16.51 3.97
N ASN A 107 6.03 -17.20 4.73
CA ASN A 107 5.35 -16.65 5.90
C ASN A 107 6.07 -16.97 7.24
N ASP A 108 7.27 -17.59 7.21
CA ASP A 108 8.04 -17.97 8.39
C ASP A 108 8.73 -16.74 9.02
N VAL A 109 7.95 -15.91 9.69
CA VAL A 109 8.42 -14.69 10.34
C VAL A 109 9.36 -14.99 11.51
N ALA A 110 9.22 -16.11 12.18
CA ALA A 110 10.13 -16.51 13.25
C ALA A 110 11.55 -16.76 12.71
N GLU A 111 11.67 -17.39 11.54
CA GLU A 111 12.98 -17.54 10.87
C GLU A 111 13.55 -16.20 10.43
N PHE A 112 12.73 -15.28 9.96
CA PHE A 112 13.18 -13.93 9.63
C PHE A 112 13.81 -13.23 10.87
N CYS A 113 13.17 -13.33 12.04
CA CYS A 113 13.71 -12.82 13.30
C CYS A 113 15.01 -13.53 13.72
N ARG A 114 15.10 -14.86 13.53
CA ARG A 114 16.34 -15.62 13.79
C ARG A 114 17.49 -15.20 12.87
N LEU A 115 17.20 -14.91 11.60
CA LEU A 115 18.19 -14.35 10.67
C LEU A 115 18.67 -12.97 11.09
N ALA A 116 17.78 -12.11 11.59
CA ALA A 116 18.17 -10.80 12.15
C ALA A 116 19.13 -11.00 13.33
N LYS A 117 18.79 -11.86 14.31
CA LYS A 117 19.64 -12.20 15.44
C LYS A 117 21.01 -12.73 15.02
N LYS A 118 21.05 -13.68 14.08
CA LYS A 118 22.28 -14.26 13.50
C LYS A 118 23.22 -13.17 12.94
N ASN A 119 22.64 -12.11 12.38
CA ASN A 119 23.39 -10.99 11.79
C ASN A 119 23.61 -9.82 12.79
N GLY A 120 23.36 -10.02 14.09
CA GLY A 120 23.57 -9.03 15.12
C GLY A 120 22.61 -7.84 15.05
N MET A 121 21.36 -8.08 14.66
CA MET A 121 20.28 -7.09 14.60
C MET A 121 19.21 -7.43 15.62
N TYR A 122 18.80 -6.43 16.41
CA TYR A 122 17.56 -6.53 17.20
C TYR A 122 16.34 -6.44 16.30
N VAL A 123 15.16 -6.69 16.87
CA VAL A 123 13.90 -6.67 16.11
C VAL A 123 12.83 -5.88 16.87
N ILE A 124 12.10 -5.04 16.17
CA ILE A 124 10.84 -4.44 16.60
C ILE A 124 9.74 -5.12 15.80
N VAL A 125 8.71 -5.62 16.51
CA VAL A 125 7.55 -6.26 15.90
C VAL A 125 6.34 -5.36 15.99
N ARG A 126 5.61 -5.22 14.90
CA ARG A 126 4.39 -4.41 14.78
C ARG A 126 3.25 -5.34 14.35
N PRO A 127 2.61 -6.07 15.30
CA PRO A 127 1.67 -7.14 14.96
C PRO A 127 0.29 -6.65 14.49
N GLY A 128 -0.03 -5.42 14.78
CA GLY A 128 -1.29 -4.84 14.37
C GLY A 128 -2.36 -4.88 15.47
N PRO A 129 -3.58 -5.36 15.17
CA PRO A 129 -4.06 -6.21 14.06
C PRO A 129 -4.12 -5.50 12.69
N TYR A 130 -4.22 -4.20 12.66
CA TYR A 130 -4.15 -3.35 11.47
C TYR A 130 -2.74 -2.75 11.36
N VAL A 131 -2.17 -2.74 10.15
CA VAL A 131 -0.80 -2.29 9.91
C VAL A 131 -0.66 -1.23 8.81
N CYS A 132 -1.70 -0.86 8.10
CA CYS A 132 -1.68 0.07 6.96
C CYS A 132 -0.76 -0.42 5.82
N ALA A 133 0.44 0.13 5.72
CA ALA A 133 1.56 -0.33 4.89
C ALA A 133 1.29 -0.38 3.38
N GLU A 134 0.29 0.33 2.86
CA GLU A 134 -0.16 0.24 1.46
C GLU A 134 -0.34 -1.23 1.02
N TRP A 135 -0.76 -2.03 2.00
CA TRP A 135 -1.02 -3.44 1.86
C TRP A 135 -2.53 -3.70 1.86
N GLU A 136 -2.97 -4.70 1.13
CA GLU A 136 -4.37 -5.11 0.99
C GLU A 136 -5.12 -5.02 2.34
N MET A 137 -6.16 -4.18 2.40
CA MET A 137 -7.02 -3.93 3.57
C MET A 137 -6.24 -3.56 4.85
N GLY A 138 -5.02 -2.96 4.71
CA GLY A 138 -4.17 -2.64 5.87
C GLY A 138 -3.74 -3.85 6.68
N GLY A 139 -3.62 -5.01 6.06
CA GLY A 139 -3.26 -6.28 6.67
C GLY A 139 -4.44 -7.08 7.23
N LEU A 140 -5.64 -6.51 7.32
CA LEU A 140 -6.83 -7.22 7.81
C LEU A 140 -7.31 -8.24 6.77
N PRO A 141 -7.79 -9.44 7.19
CA PRO A 141 -8.31 -10.44 6.27
C PRO A 141 -9.66 -10.03 5.64
N TRP A 142 -9.78 -10.23 4.34
CA TRP A 142 -11.00 -9.96 3.58
C TRP A 142 -12.23 -10.72 4.10
N TRP A 143 -12.06 -11.93 4.64
CA TRP A 143 -13.15 -12.78 5.13
C TRP A 143 -13.88 -12.17 6.33
N LEU A 144 -13.29 -11.24 7.06
CA LEU A 144 -13.98 -10.45 8.09
C LEU A 144 -15.21 -9.73 7.52
N LEU A 145 -15.16 -9.31 6.26
CA LEU A 145 -16.26 -8.60 5.59
C LEU A 145 -17.44 -9.49 5.22
N LYS A 146 -17.33 -10.84 5.36
CA LYS A 146 -18.50 -11.73 5.24
C LYS A 146 -19.57 -11.38 6.27
N LYS A 147 -19.17 -10.89 7.43
CA LYS A 147 -20.06 -10.28 8.42
C LYS A 147 -20.27 -8.82 8.08
N LYS A 148 -21.32 -8.53 7.29
CA LYS A 148 -21.60 -7.20 6.73
C LYS A 148 -21.70 -6.08 7.75
N ASP A 149 -22.16 -6.38 8.98
CA ASP A 149 -22.33 -5.43 10.08
C ASP A 149 -21.09 -5.32 10.98
N ILE A 150 -19.97 -5.98 10.64
CA ILE A 150 -18.72 -5.90 11.40
C ILE A 150 -18.24 -4.44 11.52
N ARG A 151 -17.73 -4.09 12.68
CA ARG A 151 -17.05 -2.82 12.94
C ARG A 151 -15.57 -3.11 13.14
N LEU A 152 -14.79 -2.76 12.11
CA LEU A 152 -13.34 -2.95 12.12
C LEU A 152 -12.68 -1.91 13.02
N ARG A 153 -11.58 -2.31 13.68
CA ARG A 153 -10.81 -1.43 14.59
C ARG A 153 -11.67 -0.74 15.66
N GLU A 154 -12.65 -1.46 16.14
CA GLU A 154 -13.57 -1.04 17.23
C GLU A 154 -13.83 -2.24 18.15
N GLN A 155 -14.49 -1.98 19.29
CA GLN A 155 -14.91 -3.03 20.24
C GLN A 155 -16.10 -3.84 19.71
N ASP A 156 -15.99 -4.35 18.48
CA ASP A 156 -16.94 -5.33 17.94
C ASP A 156 -16.59 -6.72 18.49
N PRO A 157 -17.56 -7.45 19.10
CA PRO A 157 -17.26 -8.72 19.74
C PRO A 157 -16.65 -9.76 18.80
N TYR A 158 -17.16 -9.87 17.57
CA TYR A 158 -16.63 -10.81 16.57
C TYR A 158 -15.23 -10.37 16.08
N PHE A 159 -15.04 -9.10 15.79
CA PHE A 159 -13.72 -8.60 15.39
C PHE A 159 -12.68 -8.86 16.49
N MET A 160 -13.02 -8.59 17.76
CA MET A 160 -12.10 -8.78 18.88
C MET A 160 -11.81 -10.25 19.18
N GLU A 161 -12.78 -11.15 18.95
CA GLU A 161 -12.53 -12.60 19.03
C GLU A 161 -11.54 -13.08 17.97
N CYS A 162 -11.70 -12.61 16.73
CA CYS A 162 -10.75 -12.90 15.64
C CYS A 162 -9.36 -12.34 15.93
N VAL A 163 -9.28 -11.12 16.48
CA VAL A 163 -8.01 -10.50 16.91
C VAL A 163 -7.33 -11.30 18.02
N ASP A 164 -8.07 -11.73 19.04
CA ASP A 164 -7.51 -12.56 20.14
C ASP A 164 -6.92 -13.86 19.59
N SER A 165 -7.61 -14.52 18.66
CA SER A 165 -7.13 -15.72 17.97
C SER A 165 -5.84 -15.47 17.16
N PHE A 166 -5.81 -14.39 16.39
CA PHE A 166 -4.65 -14.01 15.58
C PHE A 166 -3.44 -13.67 16.46
N GLU A 167 -3.59 -12.79 17.43
CA GLU A 167 -2.51 -12.38 18.34
C GLU A 167 -1.94 -13.55 19.13
N LYS A 168 -2.79 -14.48 19.55
CA LYS A 168 -2.34 -15.74 20.16
C LYS A 168 -1.41 -16.51 19.23
N LYS A 169 -1.79 -16.64 17.94
CA LYS A 169 -0.99 -17.37 16.95
C LYS A 169 0.32 -16.68 16.62
N VAL A 170 0.33 -15.37 16.56
CA VAL A 170 1.57 -14.57 16.40
C VAL A 170 2.47 -14.75 17.61
N ALA A 171 1.94 -14.64 18.82
CA ALA A 171 2.71 -14.82 20.05
C ALA A 171 3.30 -16.24 20.19
N GLU A 172 2.56 -17.30 19.79
CA GLU A 172 3.07 -18.68 19.73
C GLU A 172 4.37 -18.78 18.91
N GLN A 173 4.53 -17.94 17.86
CA GLN A 173 5.72 -17.91 17.01
C GLN A 173 6.83 -17.00 17.55
N LEU A 174 6.49 -15.85 18.13
CA LEU A 174 7.42 -14.77 18.37
C LEU A 174 7.73 -14.47 19.83
N ALA A 175 6.85 -14.77 20.79
CA ALA A 175 7.11 -14.56 22.21
C ALA A 175 8.38 -15.29 22.69
N PRO A 176 8.67 -16.54 22.25
CA PRO A 176 9.94 -17.21 22.57
C PRO A 176 11.20 -16.52 22.02
N LEU A 177 11.03 -15.55 21.11
CA LEU A 177 12.13 -14.79 20.50
C LEU A 177 12.28 -13.39 21.07
N THR A 178 11.58 -13.06 22.16
CA THR A 178 11.76 -11.79 22.87
C THR A 178 13.10 -11.74 23.58
N ILE A 179 13.56 -10.54 23.88
CA ILE A 179 14.90 -10.33 24.42
C ILE A 179 15.12 -10.99 25.79
N GLN A 180 14.11 -11.03 26.62
CA GLN A 180 14.12 -11.71 27.93
C GLN A 180 14.25 -13.24 27.79
N HIS A 181 13.87 -13.82 26.65
CA HIS A 181 14.08 -15.24 26.33
C HIS A 181 15.35 -15.48 25.50
N GLY A 182 16.24 -14.46 25.40
CA GLY A 182 17.48 -14.55 24.62
C GLY A 182 17.32 -14.28 23.13
N GLY A 183 16.11 -13.95 22.66
CA GLY A 183 15.83 -13.60 21.26
C GLY A 183 16.23 -12.16 20.91
N PRO A 184 15.97 -11.72 19.66
CA PRO A 184 16.30 -10.38 19.20
C PRO A 184 15.18 -9.35 19.42
N ILE A 185 13.94 -9.76 19.77
CA ILE A 185 12.78 -8.85 19.81
C ILE A 185 12.85 -7.99 21.06
N ILE A 186 12.95 -6.67 20.88
CA ILE A 186 13.10 -5.66 21.94
C ILE A 186 11.84 -4.87 22.22
N MET A 187 10.96 -4.67 21.22
CA MET A 187 9.73 -3.88 21.36
C MET A 187 8.61 -4.50 20.53
N VAL A 188 7.36 -4.34 21.00
CA VAL A 188 6.16 -4.75 20.30
C VAL A 188 5.16 -3.59 20.27
N GLN A 189 4.61 -3.29 19.10
CA GLN A 189 3.66 -2.19 18.90
C GLN A 189 2.22 -2.64 19.21
N VAL A 190 1.48 -1.73 19.79
CA VAL A 190 0.02 -1.85 20.04
C VAL A 190 -0.71 -1.07 18.96
N GLU A 191 -1.47 -1.75 18.11
CA GLU A 191 -2.23 -1.15 17.01
C GLU A 191 -1.34 -0.35 16.03
N ASN A 192 -1.88 0.48 15.14
CA ASN A 192 -1.12 1.38 14.27
C ASN A 192 -1.89 2.66 13.94
N GLU A 193 -1.31 3.83 14.27
CA GLU A 193 -1.84 5.16 13.92
C GLU A 193 -3.36 5.30 14.15
N TYR A 194 -3.84 4.79 15.27
CA TYR A 194 -5.28 4.70 15.53
C TYR A 194 -5.97 6.07 15.53
N GLY A 195 -5.25 7.13 15.85
CA GLY A 195 -5.80 8.49 15.86
C GLY A 195 -6.23 9.02 14.50
N SER A 196 -5.75 8.43 13.41
CA SER A 196 -6.25 8.69 12.05
C SER A 196 -7.56 7.96 11.74
N TYR A 197 -7.95 6.99 12.58
CA TYR A 197 -9.15 6.18 12.43
C TYR A 197 -10.23 6.49 13.48
N GLY A 198 -9.85 6.56 14.75
CA GLY A 198 -10.79 6.70 15.85
C GLY A 198 -10.20 7.29 17.10
N GLU A 199 -11.03 7.37 18.18
CA GLU A 199 -10.66 7.94 19.48
C GLU A 199 -11.01 6.98 20.65
N ASP A 200 -11.23 5.70 20.40
CA ASP A 200 -11.64 4.70 21.40
C ASP A 200 -10.42 4.12 22.15
N LYS A 201 -10.06 4.78 23.27
CA LYS A 201 -8.99 4.28 24.16
C LYS A 201 -9.26 2.88 24.73
N ALA A 202 -10.51 2.49 24.89
CA ALA A 202 -10.85 1.17 25.44
C ALA A 202 -10.54 0.06 24.41
N TYR A 203 -10.75 0.33 23.12
CA TYR A 203 -10.30 -0.56 22.06
C TYR A 203 -8.76 -0.74 22.09
N ILE A 204 -7.99 0.34 22.13
CA ILE A 204 -6.52 0.27 22.23
C ILE A 204 -6.08 -0.48 23.50
N ALA A 205 -6.74 -0.24 24.63
CA ALA A 205 -6.45 -0.94 25.89
C ALA A 205 -6.70 -2.46 25.75
N GLN A 206 -7.77 -2.84 25.05
CA GLN A 206 -8.07 -4.26 24.81
C GLN A 206 -7.01 -4.92 23.93
N ILE A 207 -6.50 -4.24 22.87
CA ILE A 207 -5.38 -4.74 22.06
C ILE A 207 -4.12 -4.90 22.94
N ARG A 208 -3.77 -3.89 23.74
CA ARG A 208 -2.63 -3.97 24.68
C ARG A 208 -2.76 -5.17 25.63
N ASP A 209 -3.95 -5.36 26.20
CA ASP A 209 -4.20 -6.43 27.16
C ASP A 209 -4.11 -7.81 26.50
N THR A 210 -4.57 -7.93 25.24
CA THR A 210 -4.41 -9.15 24.44
C THR A 210 -2.93 -9.46 24.18
N LEU A 211 -2.14 -8.44 23.81
CA LEU A 211 -0.69 -8.62 23.67
C LEU A 211 -0.03 -9.04 24.99
N ARG A 212 -0.33 -8.37 26.11
CA ARG A 212 0.17 -8.75 27.43
C ARG A 212 -0.17 -10.19 27.80
N LYS A 213 -1.40 -10.62 27.51
CA LYS A 213 -1.90 -11.97 27.78
C LYS A 213 -1.04 -13.04 27.12
N TYR A 214 -0.61 -12.82 25.88
CA TYR A 214 0.06 -13.86 25.10
C TYR A 214 1.57 -13.70 25.02
N TRP A 215 2.09 -12.46 24.93
CA TRP A 215 3.52 -12.22 24.84
C TRP A 215 4.26 -12.31 26.17
N ASP A 216 3.56 -12.09 27.29
CA ASP A 216 4.10 -12.17 28.64
C ASP A 216 3.52 -13.36 29.45
N ALA A 217 2.95 -14.37 28.79
CA ALA A 217 2.24 -15.49 29.44
C ALA A 217 3.08 -16.23 30.49
N ASP A 218 4.36 -16.41 30.25
CA ASP A 218 5.30 -17.13 31.13
C ASP A 218 6.03 -16.20 32.11
N ASN A 219 5.66 -14.92 32.16
CA ASN A 219 6.45 -13.91 32.83
C ASN A 219 5.67 -13.08 33.86
N ASN A 220 5.79 -13.45 35.13
CA ASN A 220 5.12 -12.74 36.22
C ASN A 220 5.95 -11.55 36.79
N ASP A 221 7.22 -11.39 36.38
CA ASP A 221 8.09 -10.28 36.83
C ASP A 221 7.92 -9.05 35.94
N LYS A 222 7.59 -7.88 36.56
CA LYS A 222 7.44 -6.63 35.83
C LYS A 222 8.72 -6.15 35.11
N ALA A 223 9.91 -6.51 35.63
CA ALA A 223 11.21 -6.11 35.07
C ALA A 223 11.54 -6.84 33.76
N SER A 224 10.90 -7.97 33.51
CA SER A 224 11.14 -8.82 32.34
C SER A 224 10.00 -8.84 31.33
N LYS A 225 9.02 -7.96 31.45
CA LYS A 225 7.91 -7.85 30.48
C LYS A 225 8.35 -7.27 29.15
N THR A 226 7.68 -7.71 28.09
CA THR A 226 7.84 -7.15 26.73
C THR A 226 7.57 -5.65 26.72
N THR A 227 8.50 -4.88 26.18
CA THR A 227 8.35 -3.42 26.05
C THR A 227 7.32 -3.11 24.97
N LEU A 228 6.18 -2.54 25.35
CA LEU A 228 5.11 -2.16 24.43
C LEU A 228 5.17 -0.66 24.13
N PHE A 229 4.84 -0.32 22.90
CA PHE A 229 4.74 1.08 22.44
C PHE A 229 3.54 1.29 21.53
N GLN A 230 3.16 2.54 21.36
CA GLN A 230 2.09 3.00 20.48
C GLN A 230 2.65 4.09 19.58
N CYS A 231 2.33 4.05 18.30
CA CYS A 231 2.72 5.09 17.35
C CYS A 231 1.52 5.90 16.89
N ASP A 232 1.74 7.19 16.67
CA ASP A 232 0.78 8.07 16.02
C ASP A 232 1.44 9.39 15.58
N TRP A 233 0.67 10.26 14.96
CA TRP A 233 1.10 11.62 14.70
C TRP A 233 1.06 12.44 15.99
N ASN A 234 1.87 13.49 16.07
CA ASN A 234 1.99 14.32 17.27
C ASN A 234 0.68 14.94 17.77
N SER A 235 -0.31 15.17 16.89
CA SER A 235 -1.62 15.71 17.21
C SER A 235 -2.61 14.71 17.84
N ASN A 236 -2.33 13.40 17.76
CA ASN A 236 -3.30 12.35 18.07
C ASN A 236 -3.14 11.73 19.45
N PHE A 237 -1.96 11.83 20.07
CA PHE A 237 -1.65 11.11 21.31
C PHE A 237 -2.50 11.51 22.51
N GLU A 238 -2.85 12.78 22.68
CA GLU A 238 -3.66 13.22 23.82
C GLU A 238 -5.03 12.54 23.83
N LYS A 239 -5.56 12.20 22.65
CA LYS A 239 -6.86 11.55 22.52
C LYS A 239 -6.77 10.03 22.66
N ASN A 240 -5.73 9.41 22.15
CA ASN A 240 -5.62 7.98 21.96
C ASN A 240 -4.52 7.30 22.74
N GLY A 241 -3.52 8.03 23.24
CA GLY A 241 -2.40 7.48 23.97
C GLY A 241 -2.79 6.84 25.29
N LEU A 242 -2.29 5.63 25.57
CA LEU A 242 -2.36 4.98 26.88
C LEU A 242 -1.15 5.37 27.73
N ASP A 243 -1.37 5.64 29.03
CA ASP A 243 -0.34 6.18 29.91
C ASP A 243 0.77 5.18 30.22
N ASP A 244 0.48 3.88 30.16
CA ASP A 244 1.41 2.80 30.42
C ASP A 244 2.20 2.34 29.18
N LEU A 245 1.96 2.93 28.01
CA LEU A 245 2.71 2.64 26.79
C LEU A 245 3.75 3.74 26.49
N ILE A 246 4.82 3.37 25.80
CA ILE A 246 5.74 4.33 25.20
C ILE A 246 5.03 4.97 23.99
N TRP A 247 5.08 6.30 23.88
CA TRP A 247 4.55 7.01 22.74
C TRP A 247 5.68 7.34 21.75
N THR A 248 5.49 6.95 20.49
CA THR A 248 6.42 7.23 19.41
C THR A 248 5.73 8.00 18.29
N MET A 249 6.48 8.88 17.62
CA MET A 249 5.94 9.77 16.59
C MET A 249 6.17 9.21 15.19
N ASN A 250 5.23 9.45 14.26
CA ASN A 250 5.40 9.19 12.84
C ASN A 250 5.43 10.52 12.07
N PHE A 251 6.47 10.73 11.27
CA PHE A 251 6.63 11.90 10.39
C PHE A 251 7.71 11.62 9.33
N GLY A 252 7.75 12.45 8.30
CA GLY A 252 8.63 12.19 7.15
C GLY A 252 9.76 13.19 6.93
N THR A 253 10.45 12.97 5.85
CA THR A 253 11.51 13.83 5.33
C THR A 253 11.07 15.29 5.24
N GLY A 254 11.88 16.20 5.77
CA GLY A 254 11.58 17.64 5.80
C GLY A 254 10.84 18.13 7.04
N ALA A 255 10.40 17.23 7.93
CA ALA A 255 9.74 17.61 9.18
C ALA A 255 10.69 18.35 10.14
N LYS A 256 10.17 19.32 10.87
CA LYS A 256 10.89 20.01 11.95
C LYS A 256 10.90 19.14 13.21
N ILE A 257 12.01 18.48 13.48
CA ILE A 257 12.13 17.45 14.54
C ILE A 257 11.68 17.96 15.91
N ASP A 258 12.08 19.15 16.32
CA ASP A 258 11.70 19.68 17.63
C ASP A 258 10.20 19.95 17.76
N ASP A 259 9.56 20.36 16.67
CA ASP A 259 8.11 20.60 16.67
C ASP A 259 7.35 19.26 16.81
N GLN A 260 7.82 18.19 16.19
CA GLN A 260 7.21 16.85 16.29
C GLN A 260 7.21 16.32 17.73
N PHE A 261 8.26 16.59 18.50
CA PHE A 261 8.41 16.09 19.86
C PHE A 261 8.05 17.11 20.95
N ARG A 262 7.70 18.36 20.61
CA ARG A 262 7.45 19.43 21.60
C ARG A 262 6.39 19.00 22.61
N ARG A 263 5.22 18.56 22.11
CA ARG A 263 4.11 18.21 22.99
C ARG A 263 4.39 16.96 23.83
N LEU A 264 5.09 15.98 23.27
CA LEU A 264 5.51 14.80 24.04
C LEU A 264 6.46 15.19 25.18
N ARG A 265 7.42 16.09 24.94
CA ARG A 265 8.34 16.57 25.99
C ARG A 265 7.62 17.31 27.12
N GLU A 266 6.56 18.07 26.78
CA GLU A 266 5.74 18.75 27.79
C GLU A 266 4.96 17.77 28.66
N LEU A 267 4.32 16.77 28.05
CA LEU A 267 3.48 15.79 28.72
C LEU A 267 4.29 14.72 29.47
N ARG A 268 5.42 14.28 28.90
CA ARG A 268 6.26 13.19 29.39
C ARG A 268 7.74 13.57 29.34
N PRO A 269 8.21 14.50 30.18
CA PRO A 269 9.56 15.09 30.08
C PRO A 269 10.71 14.08 30.22
N ASN A 270 10.44 12.92 30.82
CA ASN A 270 11.45 11.84 31.04
C ASN A 270 11.30 10.67 30.07
N ALA A 271 10.35 10.73 29.10
CA ALA A 271 10.17 9.67 28.13
C ALA A 271 11.32 9.61 27.12
N PRO A 272 11.72 8.41 26.66
CA PRO A 272 12.59 8.28 25.50
C PRO A 272 11.87 8.82 24.27
N LEU A 273 12.59 9.48 23.39
CA LEU A 273 12.05 9.98 22.14
C LEU A 273 12.38 9.03 21.00
N MET A 274 11.38 8.70 20.17
CA MET A 274 11.54 7.86 19.00
C MET A 274 10.56 8.28 17.88
N CYS A 275 11.09 8.40 16.67
CA CYS A 275 10.31 8.39 15.46
C CYS A 275 10.16 6.94 14.99
N SER A 276 8.97 6.37 15.12
CA SER A 276 8.72 4.96 14.77
C SER A 276 8.49 4.74 13.29
N GLU A 277 8.13 5.77 12.54
CA GLU A 277 8.19 5.82 11.10
C GLU A 277 8.74 7.17 10.65
N PHE A 278 10.00 7.16 10.21
CA PHE A 278 10.56 8.30 9.49
C PHE A 278 10.50 7.99 7.99
N TRP A 279 9.57 8.62 7.28
CA TRP A 279 9.31 8.29 5.89
C TRP A 279 10.43 8.77 4.97
N SER A 280 11.14 7.81 4.36
CA SER A 280 12.29 8.05 3.48
C SER A 280 11.88 8.53 2.09
N GLY A 281 10.71 8.13 1.63
CA GLY A 281 10.11 8.38 0.33
C GLY A 281 8.60 8.35 0.44
N TRP A 282 7.93 7.79 -0.57
CA TRP A 282 6.49 7.57 -0.58
C TRP A 282 6.10 6.44 -1.54
N PHE A 283 4.87 5.95 -1.45
CA PHE A 283 4.32 4.92 -2.30
C PHE A 283 3.71 5.49 -3.58
N ASP A 284 3.66 4.66 -4.62
CA ASP A 284 3.10 5.01 -5.92
C ASP A 284 1.66 4.50 -6.08
N LYS A 285 0.87 5.25 -6.85
CA LYS A 285 -0.52 4.93 -7.18
C LYS A 285 -0.69 4.83 -8.69
N TRP A 286 -1.55 3.92 -9.14
CA TRP A 286 -1.89 3.82 -10.55
C TRP A 286 -2.47 5.13 -11.09
N GLY A 287 -1.94 5.61 -12.22
CA GLY A 287 -2.34 6.86 -12.86
C GLY A 287 -1.64 8.11 -12.35
N ALA A 288 -0.76 8.01 -11.35
CA ALA A 288 0.03 9.11 -10.81
C ALA A 288 1.53 8.95 -11.11
N ARG A 289 2.32 10.01 -10.92
CA ARG A 289 3.77 9.98 -11.09
C ARG A 289 4.45 9.19 -9.97
N HIS A 290 5.65 8.69 -10.26
CA HIS A 290 6.52 8.08 -9.26
C HIS A 290 6.93 9.09 -8.18
N GLU A 291 6.76 8.69 -6.92
CA GLU A 291 7.05 9.54 -5.75
C GLU A 291 8.51 9.45 -5.35
N THR A 292 9.13 10.60 -5.15
CA THR A 292 10.53 10.70 -4.69
C THR A 292 10.69 11.78 -3.62
N ARG A 293 11.69 11.64 -2.77
CA ARG A 293 12.06 12.64 -1.76
C ARG A 293 13.56 12.92 -1.83
N PRO A 294 14.02 14.17 -1.59
CA PRO A 294 15.43 14.51 -1.66
C PRO A 294 16.29 13.72 -0.66
N ALA A 295 17.32 13.05 -1.14
CA ALA A 295 18.21 12.23 -0.31
C ALA A 295 18.88 13.03 0.83
N LYS A 296 19.29 14.26 0.55
CA LYS A 296 19.95 15.14 1.53
C LYS A 296 19.02 15.53 2.68
N ASP A 297 17.73 15.79 2.38
CA ASP A 297 16.75 16.19 3.39
C ASP A 297 16.40 15.00 4.31
N MET A 298 16.27 13.80 3.75
CA MET A 298 16.10 12.57 4.52
C MET A 298 17.27 12.38 5.50
N VAL A 299 18.49 12.48 4.99
CA VAL A 299 19.70 12.27 5.81
C VAL A 299 19.87 13.36 6.88
N ALA A 300 19.53 14.61 6.57
CA ALA A 300 19.59 15.72 7.51
C ALA A 300 18.63 15.50 8.70
N GLY A 301 17.42 15.01 8.45
CA GLY A 301 16.46 14.68 9.53
C GLY A 301 16.99 13.57 10.45
N ILE A 302 17.61 12.54 9.89
CA ILE A 302 18.21 11.45 10.69
C ILE A 302 19.43 11.94 11.49
N ASP A 303 20.33 12.74 10.87
CA ASP A 303 21.49 13.33 11.56
C ASP A 303 21.04 14.22 12.73
N GLU A 304 20.00 15.04 12.53
CA GLU A 304 19.40 15.86 13.58
C GLU A 304 18.85 15.01 14.73
N MET A 305 18.04 13.96 14.44
CA MET A 305 17.50 13.07 15.46
C MET A 305 18.64 12.42 16.28
N LEU A 306 19.62 11.84 15.61
CA LEU A 306 20.73 11.16 16.28
C LEU A 306 21.62 12.12 17.10
N SER A 307 21.86 13.35 16.64
CA SER A 307 22.58 14.37 17.39
C SER A 307 21.90 14.75 18.70
N LYS A 308 20.59 14.53 18.79
CA LYS A 308 19.75 14.76 19.98
C LYS A 308 19.49 13.49 20.80
N GLY A 309 20.10 12.34 20.43
CA GLY A 309 19.86 11.04 21.06
C GLY A 309 18.47 10.45 20.82
N ILE A 310 17.77 10.91 19.78
CA ILE A 310 16.43 10.44 19.40
C ILE A 310 16.57 9.17 18.57
N SER A 311 15.84 8.13 18.95
CA SER A 311 15.74 6.86 18.21
C SER A 311 14.85 7.02 16.99
N PHE A 312 15.05 6.17 15.96
CA PHE A 312 14.21 6.17 14.75
C PHE A 312 14.06 4.77 14.15
N SER A 313 12.98 4.60 13.39
CA SER A 313 12.81 3.53 12.39
C SER A 313 12.62 4.18 11.02
N LEU A 314 13.48 3.82 10.07
CA LEU A 314 13.42 4.37 8.71
C LEU A 314 12.41 3.61 7.86
N TYR A 315 11.29 4.22 7.62
CA TYR A 315 10.18 3.68 6.82
C TYR A 315 10.20 4.29 5.40
N MET A 316 10.53 3.57 4.34
CA MET A 316 11.14 2.24 4.30
C MET A 316 12.65 2.36 4.16
N THR A 317 13.38 1.44 4.77
CA THR A 317 14.81 1.24 4.44
C THR A 317 14.94 0.40 3.15
N HIS A 318 14.02 -0.54 2.96
CA HIS A 318 13.82 -1.32 1.75
C HIS A 318 12.32 -1.64 1.64
N GLY A 319 11.68 -1.11 0.61
CA GLY A 319 10.24 -1.33 0.41
C GLY A 319 9.92 -2.71 -0.15
N GLY A 320 10.64 -3.14 -1.17
CA GLY A 320 10.40 -4.42 -1.85
C GLY A 320 9.22 -4.38 -2.82
N THR A 321 8.51 -5.49 -2.93
CA THR A 321 7.44 -5.70 -3.92
C THR A 321 6.19 -6.27 -3.26
N SER A 322 5.03 -5.68 -3.50
CA SER A 322 3.72 -6.25 -3.10
C SER A 322 3.28 -7.29 -4.13
N PHE A 323 3.95 -8.45 -4.11
CA PHE A 323 3.72 -9.53 -5.07
C PHE A 323 2.26 -9.98 -5.12
N GLY A 324 1.81 -10.46 -6.30
CA GLY A 324 0.44 -10.94 -6.48
C GLY A 324 -0.61 -9.84 -6.28
N HIS A 325 -1.56 -10.06 -5.39
CA HIS A 325 -2.68 -9.15 -5.13
C HIS A 325 -2.51 -8.29 -3.86
N TRP A 326 -1.31 -8.26 -3.28
CA TRP A 326 -1.12 -7.69 -1.95
C TRP A 326 -0.99 -6.15 -1.90
N ALA A 327 -0.82 -5.46 -3.02
CA ALA A 327 -0.91 -4.01 -3.05
C ALA A 327 -2.34 -3.56 -2.70
N GLY A 328 -2.47 -2.63 -1.76
CA GLY A 328 -3.74 -2.09 -1.29
C GLY A 328 -4.26 -0.92 -2.13
N ALA A 329 -5.02 -0.05 -1.49
CA ALA A 329 -5.44 1.23 -2.05
C ALA A 329 -5.48 2.29 -0.95
N ASN A 330 -5.12 3.53 -1.25
CA ASN A 330 -5.20 4.63 -0.30
C ASN A 330 -6.57 5.34 -0.37
N SER A 331 -6.86 6.15 0.62
CA SER A 331 -8.01 7.04 0.72
C SER A 331 -7.56 8.45 1.15
N PRO A 332 -8.37 9.52 1.01
CA PRO A 332 -9.79 9.52 0.61
C PRO A 332 -10.01 9.17 -0.87
N GLY A 333 -11.24 8.76 -1.20
CA GLY A 333 -11.55 8.19 -2.50
C GLY A 333 -11.00 6.77 -2.67
N PHE A 334 -10.71 6.38 -3.90
CA PHE A 334 -10.10 5.10 -4.23
C PHE A 334 -8.84 5.31 -5.07
N ALA A 335 -7.67 5.10 -4.46
CA ALA A 335 -6.38 5.32 -5.08
C ALA A 335 -5.52 4.04 -4.94
N PRO A 336 -5.66 3.07 -5.88
CA PRO A 336 -4.99 1.78 -5.78
C PRO A 336 -3.48 1.92 -5.98
N ASP A 337 -2.74 1.23 -5.10
CA ASP A 337 -1.29 1.23 -5.07
C ASP A 337 -0.73 0.33 -6.18
N VAL A 338 0.45 0.68 -6.70
CA VAL A 338 1.15 -0.16 -7.69
C VAL A 338 1.78 -1.38 -7.03
N THR A 339 2.22 -2.34 -7.84
CA THR A 339 2.85 -3.58 -7.35
C THR A 339 4.23 -3.33 -6.72
N SER A 340 5.04 -2.44 -7.31
CA SER A 340 6.32 -2.06 -6.71
C SER A 340 6.09 -1.25 -5.43
N TYR A 341 6.76 -1.63 -4.37
CA TYR A 341 6.85 -0.83 -3.15
C TYR A 341 8.25 -0.26 -3.01
N ASP A 342 8.81 0.24 -4.12
CA ASP A 342 10.16 0.82 -4.17
C ASP A 342 10.34 1.92 -3.11
N TYR A 343 9.32 2.74 -2.91
CA TYR A 343 9.22 3.77 -1.86
C TYR A 343 10.31 4.84 -1.94
N ASP A 344 11.09 4.87 -3.04
CA ASP A 344 12.30 5.68 -3.13
C ASP A 344 13.26 5.44 -1.94
N ALA A 345 13.34 4.18 -1.50
CA ALA A 345 14.06 3.77 -0.30
C ALA A 345 15.58 3.74 -0.50
N PRO A 346 16.38 3.77 0.57
CA PRO A 346 17.84 3.60 0.49
C PRO A 346 18.30 2.32 -0.17
N ILE A 347 17.59 1.20 0.04
CA ILE A 347 17.79 -0.06 -0.68
C ILE A 347 16.64 -0.19 -1.65
N ASN A 348 16.92 -0.18 -2.95
CA ASN A 348 15.87 -0.26 -3.98
C ASN A 348 15.15 -1.62 -4.01
N GLU A 349 14.08 -1.73 -4.82
CA GLU A 349 13.19 -2.90 -4.90
C GLU A 349 13.95 -4.23 -5.05
N TYR A 350 15.04 -4.26 -5.82
CA TYR A 350 15.84 -5.47 -6.07
C TYR A 350 17.11 -5.58 -5.20
N GLY A 351 17.27 -4.70 -4.21
CA GLY A 351 18.28 -4.84 -3.14
C GLY A 351 19.62 -4.20 -3.40
N GLU A 352 19.74 -3.30 -4.37
CA GLU A 352 20.94 -2.51 -4.59
C GLU A 352 20.89 -1.19 -3.81
N PRO A 353 22.05 -0.65 -3.38
CA PRO A 353 22.11 0.62 -2.67
C PRO A 353 21.87 1.80 -3.61
N THR A 354 21.04 2.75 -3.19
CA THR A 354 20.78 4.01 -3.88
C THR A 354 21.71 5.15 -3.38
N GLU A 355 21.53 6.37 -3.91
CA GLU A 355 22.19 7.55 -3.37
C GLU A 355 21.87 7.75 -1.88
N LYS A 356 20.60 7.56 -1.49
CA LYS A 356 20.14 7.64 -0.09
C LYS A 356 20.92 6.69 0.81
N TYR A 357 21.18 5.47 0.35
CA TYR A 357 21.95 4.49 1.09
C TYR A 357 23.38 5.00 1.42
N TRP A 358 24.08 5.50 0.43
CA TRP A 358 25.47 5.93 0.61
C TRP A 358 25.59 7.17 1.47
N LEU A 359 24.71 8.17 1.27
CA LEU A 359 24.68 9.36 2.11
C LEU A 359 24.33 9.01 3.56
N LEU A 360 23.32 8.17 3.77
CA LEU A 360 22.89 7.74 5.09
C LEU A 360 23.98 6.90 5.78
N ARG A 361 24.64 5.98 5.06
CA ARG A 361 25.74 5.19 5.60
C ARG A 361 26.89 6.07 6.13
N ASN A 362 27.25 7.11 5.37
CA ASN A 362 28.28 8.07 5.80
C ASN A 362 27.86 8.80 7.08
N THR A 363 26.61 9.14 7.21
CA THR A 363 26.07 9.79 8.42
C THR A 363 26.03 8.82 9.60
N LEU A 364 25.50 7.61 9.44
CA LEU A 364 25.39 6.62 10.51
C LEU A 364 26.78 6.16 11.02
N ALA A 365 27.80 6.21 10.17
CA ALA A 365 29.17 5.91 10.60
C ALA A 365 29.70 6.85 11.71
N LYS A 366 29.18 8.10 11.78
CA LYS A 366 29.54 9.06 12.86
C LYS A 366 29.00 8.62 14.24
N TYR A 367 27.91 7.86 14.24
CA TYR A 367 27.16 7.38 15.42
C TYR A 367 27.39 5.89 15.68
N SER A 368 28.47 5.32 15.18
CA SER A 368 28.82 3.91 15.37
C SER A 368 30.07 3.79 16.19
N ASP A 369 30.06 2.93 17.22
CA ASP A 369 31.23 2.65 18.09
C ASP A 369 32.33 1.88 17.36
N SER A 370 32.07 1.37 16.17
CA SER A 370 33.00 0.58 15.37
C SER A 370 32.84 0.85 13.87
N LYS A 371 33.86 0.45 13.10
CA LYS A 371 33.77 0.53 11.64
C LYS A 371 32.60 -0.30 11.13
N LEU A 372 31.76 0.31 10.29
CA LEU A 372 30.63 -0.37 9.68
C LEU A 372 31.09 -1.56 8.79
N PRO A 373 30.34 -2.67 8.77
CA PRO A 373 30.65 -3.82 7.92
C PRO A 373 30.68 -3.44 6.44
N ALA A 374 31.38 -4.21 5.64
CA ALA A 374 31.35 -4.03 4.17
C ALA A 374 29.94 -4.25 3.64
N VAL A 375 29.54 -3.45 2.65
CA VAL A 375 28.26 -3.64 1.97
C VAL A 375 28.27 -4.97 1.23
N PRO A 376 27.24 -5.82 1.41
CA PRO A 376 27.14 -7.10 0.73
C PRO A 376 27.20 -6.93 -0.79
N LYS A 377 27.78 -7.91 -1.49
CA LYS A 377 27.65 -8.00 -2.94
C LYS A 377 26.19 -8.31 -3.28
N LYS A 378 25.75 -7.90 -4.48
CA LYS A 378 24.43 -8.26 -4.99
C LYS A 378 24.23 -9.78 -4.98
N ILE A 379 23.03 -10.20 -4.62
CA ILE A 379 22.70 -11.62 -4.45
C ILE A 379 22.43 -12.33 -5.78
N ALA A 380 21.98 -11.61 -6.78
CA ALA A 380 21.73 -12.10 -8.14
C ALA A 380 22.29 -11.13 -9.18
N ASP A 381 22.71 -11.63 -10.31
CA ASP A 381 23.01 -10.79 -11.48
C ASP A 381 21.69 -10.28 -12.08
N ILE A 382 21.74 -9.15 -12.74
CA ILE A 382 20.60 -8.64 -13.51
C ILE A 382 20.75 -9.13 -14.94
N ILE A 383 19.67 -9.73 -15.48
CA ILE A 383 19.66 -10.31 -16.83
C ILE A 383 18.57 -9.66 -17.68
N SER A 384 18.77 -9.70 -19.00
CA SER A 384 17.72 -9.40 -19.98
C SER A 384 17.10 -10.68 -20.52
N ILE A 385 15.80 -10.63 -20.83
CA ILE A 385 15.07 -11.68 -21.54
C ILE A 385 14.63 -11.09 -22.89
N PRO A 386 14.92 -11.74 -24.03
CA PRO A 386 14.47 -11.27 -25.33
C PRO A 386 12.96 -11.16 -25.41
N LYS A 387 12.44 -10.39 -26.37
CA LYS A 387 11.00 -10.31 -26.62
C LYS A 387 10.39 -11.68 -26.87
N LEU A 388 9.38 -12.02 -26.07
CA LEU A 388 8.60 -13.24 -26.14
C LEU A 388 7.20 -12.88 -26.62
N LYS A 389 6.74 -13.54 -27.67
CA LYS A 389 5.33 -13.43 -28.08
C LYS A 389 4.54 -14.51 -27.36
N LEU A 390 3.54 -14.08 -26.59
CA LEU A 390 2.65 -14.98 -25.88
C LEU A 390 1.46 -15.36 -26.78
N GLN A 391 0.99 -16.58 -26.60
CA GLN A 391 -0.21 -17.07 -27.26
C GLN A 391 -1.41 -16.96 -26.32
N ASN A 392 -2.57 -16.51 -26.83
CA ASN A 392 -3.82 -16.62 -26.09
C ASN A 392 -4.20 -18.10 -26.02
N VAL A 393 -4.23 -18.64 -24.80
CA VAL A 393 -4.43 -20.09 -24.56
C VAL A 393 -5.79 -20.40 -23.97
N ALA A 394 -6.44 -19.43 -23.32
CA ALA A 394 -7.79 -19.58 -22.78
C ALA A 394 -8.47 -18.22 -22.57
N PRO A 395 -9.71 -18.04 -22.99
CA PRO A 395 -10.52 -16.89 -22.57
C PRO A 395 -10.74 -16.89 -21.04
N ILE A 396 -10.99 -15.71 -20.45
CA ILE A 396 -11.11 -15.56 -19.01
C ILE A 396 -12.22 -16.41 -18.39
N TYR A 397 -13.33 -16.62 -19.11
CA TYR A 397 -14.47 -17.38 -18.60
C TYR A 397 -14.19 -18.87 -18.37
N ILE A 398 -13.13 -19.43 -18.98
CA ILE A 398 -12.69 -20.82 -18.72
C ILE A 398 -12.13 -20.95 -17.28
N GLY A 399 -11.56 -19.88 -16.73
CA GLY A 399 -11.09 -19.86 -15.33
C GLY A 399 -12.19 -19.81 -14.28
N THR A 400 -13.46 -19.69 -14.71
CA THR A 400 -14.58 -19.57 -13.77
C THR A 400 -14.87 -20.89 -13.06
N ASP A 401 -15.43 -20.77 -11.87
CA ASP A 401 -16.05 -21.89 -11.16
C ASP A 401 -17.55 -22.06 -11.50
N SER A 402 -18.25 -22.86 -10.70
CA SER A 402 -19.67 -23.09 -10.88
C SER A 402 -20.50 -21.80 -10.77
N THR A 403 -21.55 -21.70 -11.60
CA THR A 403 -22.49 -20.58 -11.59
C THR A 403 -23.29 -20.53 -10.28
N ALA A 404 -23.38 -19.36 -9.69
CA ALA A 404 -24.32 -19.05 -8.63
C ALA A 404 -25.39 -18.08 -9.15
N ASN A 405 -26.64 -18.32 -8.80
CA ASN A 405 -27.77 -17.47 -9.19
C ASN A 405 -28.35 -16.76 -7.97
N SER A 406 -28.71 -15.49 -8.14
CA SER A 406 -29.36 -14.70 -7.09
C SER A 406 -30.24 -13.64 -7.73
N ARG A 407 -31.31 -13.25 -7.04
CA ARG A 407 -32.18 -12.17 -7.49
C ARG A 407 -31.41 -10.84 -7.55
N GLU A 408 -30.60 -10.57 -6.53
CA GLU A 408 -29.75 -9.38 -6.42
C GLU A 408 -28.28 -9.73 -6.73
N PRO A 409 -27.48 -8.80 -7.27
CA PRO A 409 -26.05 -9.03 -7.41
C PRO A 409 -25.39 -9.17 -6.03
N LYS A 410 -24.36 -10.00 -5.94
CA LYS A 410 -23.62 -10.25 -4.71
C LYS A 410 -22.20 -9.73 -4.80
N THR A 411 -21.65 -9.28 -3.68
CA THR A 411 -20.24 -8.88 -3.56
C THR A 411 -19.30 -10.09 -3.62
N PHE A 412 -18.03 -9.85 -3.78
CA PHE A 412 -17.01 -10.92 -3.74
C PHE A 412 -17.03 -11.68 -2.42
N GLU A 413 -17.17 -10.97 -1.31
CA GLU A 413 -17.21 -11.56 0.04
C GLU A 413 -18.41 -12.47 0.22
N GLU A 414 -19.59 -12.08 -0.27
CA GLU A 414 -20.79 -12.92 -0.26
C GLU A 414 -20.61 -14.16 -1.14
N MET A 415 -19.79 -14.06 -2.18
CA MET A 415 -19.47 -15.17 -3.09
C MET A 415 -18.25 -15.97 -2.64
N ASN A 416 -17.69 -15.69 -1.44
CA ASN A 416 -16.49 -16.34 -0.93
C ASN A 416 -15.28 -16.21 -1.86
N LEU A 417 -15.11 -15.05 -2.47
CA LEU A 417 -13.96 -14.66 -3.28
C LEU A 417 -13.20 -13.55 -2.55
N GLY A 418 -11.93 -13.76 -2.23
CA GLY A 418 -11.07 -12.75 -1.63
C GLY A 418 -10.53 -11.77 -2.66
N TYR A 419 -9.98 -12.33 -3.73
CA TYR A 419 -9.21 -11.60 -4.73
C TYR A 419 -9.52 -12.14 -6.12
N GLY A 420 -9.50 -11.28 -7.15
CA GLY A 420 -9.70 -11.68 -8.52
C GLY A 420 -10.78 -10.89 -9.24
N SER A 421 -11.60 -11.58 -10.02
CA SER A 421 -12.67 -11.00 -10.83
C SER A 421 -13.95 -11.82 -10.73
N MET A 422 -15.06 -11.20 -11.12
CA MET A 422 -16.35 -11.89 -11.28
C MET A 422 -17.03 -11.50 -12.58
N ILE A 423 -17.66 -12.48 -13.22
CA ILE A 423 -18.59 -12.25 -14.33
C ILE A 423 -20.00 -12.27 -13.77
N TYR A 424 -20.74 -11.20 -14.04
CA TYR A 424 -22.16 -11.06 -13.69
C TYR A 424 -22.97 -10.96 -14.98
N ASN A 425 -24.00 -11.76 -15.12
CA ASN A 425 -24.91 -11.74 -16.26
C ASN A 425 -26.35 -11.55 -15.79
N THR A 426 -27.11 -10.72 -16.52
CA THR A 426 -28.56 -10.58 -16.39
C THR A 426 -29.20 -10.23 -17.73
N ALA A 427 -30.51 -10.48 -17.87
CA ALA A 427 -31.26 -10.09 -19.03
C ALA A 427 -31.71 -8.63 -18.96
N LEU A 428 -31.55 -7.90 -20.06
CA LEU A 428 -32.01 -6.53 -20.19
C LEU A 428 -33.49 -6.46 -20.61
N PRO A 429 -34.22 -5.43 -20.18
CA PRO A 429 -35.50 -5.07 -20.78
C PRO A 429 -35.28 -4.46 -22.18
N GLN A 430 -36.36 -4.26 -22.92
CA GLN A 430 -36.34 -3.42 -24.13
C GLN A 430 -36.21 -1.95 -23.67
N ILE A 431 -35.16 -1.25 -24.09
CA ILE A 431 -34.92 0.17 -23.80
C ILE A 431 -34.54 0.91 -25.08
N ALA A 432 -34.81 2.22 -25.11
CA ALA A 432 -34.32 3.12 -26.14
C ALA A 432 -32.82 3.43 -25.97
N ASP A 433 -32.21 3.93 -27.03
CA ASP A 433 -30.83 4.42 -27.00
C ASP A 433 -30.67 5.56 -26.00
N GLY A 434 -29.53 5.54 -25.27
CA GLY A 434 -29.17 6.57 -24.28
C GLY A 434 -29.71 6.33 -22.87
N ALA A 435 -30.37 5.20 -22.59
CA ALA A 435 -30.68 4.82 -21.20
C ALA A 435 -29.39 4.70 -20.37
N MET A 436 -29.43 5.18 -19.14
CA MET A 436 -28.23 5.19 -18.25
C MET A 436 -28.21 3.95 -17.36
N LEU A 437 -27.14 3.17 -17.46
CA LEU A 437 -26.83 2.09 -16.53
C LEU A 437 -26.07 2.66 -15.34
N HIS A 438 -26.58 2.44 -14.12
CA HIS A 438 -25.94 2.87 -12.88
C HIS A 438 -25.42 1.67 -12.11
N ILE A 439 -24.12 1.72 -11.75
CA ILE A 439 -23.41 0.64 -11.08
C ILE A 439 -22.50 1.23 -10.00
N ASN A 440 -22.59 0.71 -8.79
CA ASN A 440 -21.55 0.89 -7.80
C ASN A 440 -20.55 -0.28 -7.90
N GLY A 441 -19.66 -0.19 -8.90
CA GLY A 441 -18.67 -1.23 -9.19
C GLY A 441 -17.38 -1.01 -8.42
N HIS A 442 -16.92 -2.05 -7.72
CA HIS A 442 -15.65 -2.09 -7.00
C HIS A 442 -14.75 -3.19 -7.57
N ASP A 443 -13.79 -2.89 -8.53
CA ASP A 443 -13.27 -1.53 -8.77
C ASP A 443 -13.30 -1.14 -10.25
N PHE A 444 -13.02 -2.09 -11.15
CA PHE A 444 -12.98 -1.86 -12.60
C PHE A 444 -14.00 -2.74 -13.29
N VAL A 445 -15.02 -2.12 -13.90
CA VAL A 445 -16.13 -2.83 -14.54
C VAL A 445 -16.06 -2.65 -16.03
N GLN A 446 -16.04 -3.74 -16.78
CA GLN A 446 -16.27 -3.73 -18.22
C GLN A 446 -17.69 -4.19 -18.52
N VAL A 447 -18.34 -3.48 -19.42
CA VAL A 447 -19.75 -3.65 -19.76
C VAL A 447 -19.86 -4.18 -21.18
N PHE A 448 -20.57 -5.30 -21.34
CA PHE A 448 -20.86 -5.91 -22.64
C PHE A 448 -22.35 -6.17 -22.77
N ILE A 449 -22.86 -6.09 -23.99
CA ILE A 449 -24.22 -6.53 -24.36
C ILE A 449 -24.06 -7.56 -25.47
N ASN A 450 -24.57 -8.79 -25.28
CA ASN A 450 -24.42 -9.90 -26.22
C ASN A 450 -22.99 -10.10 -26.71
N GLY A 451 -21.98 -9.90 -25.82
CA GLY A 451 -20.56 -10.01 -26.13
C GLY A 451 -19.92 -8.80 -26.79
N GLU A 452 -20.70 -7.80 -27.17
CA GLU A 452 -20.18 -6.53 -27.71
C GLU A 452 -19.77 -5.59 -26.59
N TYR A 453 -18.55 -5.04 -26.66
CA TYR A 453 -18.03 -4.08 -25.67
C TYR A 453 -18.73 -2.74 -25.78
N ILE A 454 -19.37 -2.29 -24.72
CA ILE A 454 -20.10 -1.02 -24.64
C ILE A 454 -19.25 0.06 -23.99
N GLY A 455 -18.50 -0.29 -22.93
CA GLY A 455 -17.68 0.67 -22.22
C GLY A 455 -17.22 0.13 -20.87
N LYS A 456 -16.68 1.02 -20.05
CA LYS A 456 -16.16 0.69 -18.72
C LYS A 456 -16.65 1.69 -17.67
N ILE A 457 -16.64 1.27 -16.43
CA ILE A 457 -16.82 2.10 -15.23
C ILE A 457 -15.59 1.91 -14.36
N ASP A 458 -14.89 2.98 -14.08
CA ASP A 458 -13.62 3.00 -13.38
C ASP A 458 -13.77 3.74 -12.04
N ARG A 459 -13.64 2.99 -10.94
CA ARG A 459 -13.76 3.54 -9.60
C ARG A 459 -12.70 4.60 -9.28
N VAL A 460 -11.49 4.49 -9.86
CA VAL A 460 -10.42 5.51 -9.69
C VAL A 460 -10.90 6.88 -10.19
N LYS A 461 -11.72 6.87 -11.23
CA LYS A 461 -12.33 8.08 -11.81
C LYS A 461 -13.67 8.46 -11.17
N ASN A 462 -14.09 7.74 -10.14
CA ASN A 462 -15.40 7.87 -9.51
C ASN A 462 -16.58 7.74 -10.49
N GLU A 463 -16.39 6.97 -11.56
CA GLU A 463 -17.45 6.67 -12.54
C GLU A 463 -18.51 5.77 -11.90
N ARG A 464 -19.79 6.04 -12.16
CA ARG A 464 -20.93 5.30 -11.58
C ARG A 464 -22.01 4.99 -12.61
N SER A 465 -21.90 5.53 -13.80
CA SER A 465 -22.91 5.37 -14.84
C SER A 465 -22.32 5.31 -16.23
N LEU A 466 -23.03 4.64 -17.12
CA LEU A 466 -22.66 4.48 -18.52
C LEU A 466 -23.92 4.52 -19.39
N PRO A 467 -23.99 5.28 -20.51
CA PRO A 467 -25.09 5.21 -21.44
C PRO A 467 -25.07 3.87 -22.21
N LEU A 468 -26.24 3.25 -22.36
CA LEU A 468 -26.40 2.03 -23.12
C LEU A 468 -27.02 2.31 -24.49
N PRO A 469 -26.69 1.52 -25.53
CA PRO A 469 -27.43 1.52 -26.79
C PRO A 469 -28.85 0.96 -26.58
N ALA A 470 -29.73 1.13 -27.59
CA ALA A 470 -31.03 0.48 -27.60
C ALA A 470 -30.89 -1.03 -27.46
N THR A 471 -31.74 -1.65 -26.63
CA THR A 471 -31.74 -3.10 -26.41
C THR A 471 -33.10 -3.73 -26.70
N GLN A 472 -33.07 -5.03 -26.95
CA GLN A 472 -34.27 -5.88 -27.04
C GLN A 472 -34.47 -6.61 -25.71
N LYS A 473 -35.73 -6.99 -25.45
CA LYS A 473 -36.02 -7.82 -24.27
C LYS A 473 -35.29 -9.16 -24.36
N GLY A 474 -34.45 -9.44 -23.37
CA GLY A 474 -33.69 -10.67 -23.27
C GLY A 474 -32.23 -10.56 -23.75
N ASP A 475 -31.81 -9.39 -24.26
CA ASP A 475 -30.42 -9.13 -24.51
C ASP A 475 -29.60 -9.35 -23.20
N VAL A 476 -28.43 -9.94 -23.28
CA VAL A 476 -27.63 -10.31 -22.13
C VAL A 476 -26.65 -9.18 -21.79
N LEU A 477 -26.84 -8.56 -20.62
CA LEU A 477 -25.86 -7.69 -20.00
C LEU A 477 -24.81 -8.55 -19.31
N THR A 478 -23.55 -8.39 -19.69
CA THR A 478 -22.40 -9.02 -19.02
C THR A 478 -21.52 -7.93 -18.41
N LEU A 479 -21.26 -8.06 -17.11
CA LEU A 479 -20.35 -7.19 -16.39
C LEU A 479 -19.15 -8.03 -15.91
N LEU A 480 -17.96 -7.72 -16.43
CA LEU A 480 -16.72 -8.27 -15.91
C LEU A 480 -16.17 -7.27 -14.89
N VAL A 481 -16.21 -7.64 -13.62
CA VAL A 481 -15.75 -6.80 -12.51
C VAL A 481 -14.44 -7.34 -11.98
N GLU A 482 -13.36 -6.55 -12.07
CA GLU A 482 -12.07 -6.82 -11.45
C GLU A 482 -11.98 -6.09 -10.12
N GLY A 483 -11.64 -6.83 -9.04
CA GLY A 483 -11.29 -6.27 -7.75
C GLY A 483 -9.80 -5.93 -7.69
N MET A 484 -9.48 -4.70 -7.35
CA MET A 484 -8.13 -4.28 -7.01
C MET A 484 -7.90 -4.40 -5.50
N GLY A 485 -6.80 -3.86 -4.98
CA GLY A 485 -6.55 -3.85 -3.54
C GLY A 485 -7.66 -3.12 -2.78
N ARG A 486 -8.03 -3.66 -1.59
CA ARG A 486 -8.93 -2.96 -0.68
C ARG A 486 -8.21 -1.79 -0.03
N ILE A 487 -9.00 -0.78 0.32
CA ILE A 487 -8.49 0.42 0.99
C ILE A 487 -7.77 0.01 2.28
N ASN A 488 -6.56 0.55 2.46
CA ASN A 488 -5.66 0.23 3.57
C ASN A 488 -5.57 1.34 4.62
N PHE A 489 -6.11 2.54 4.37
CA PHE A 489 -5.97 3.69 5.26
C PHE A 489 -7.28 4.44 5.47
N GLY A 490 -7.44 5.04 6.67
CA GLY A 490 -8.61 5.80 7.05
C GLY A 490 -9.83 4.93 7.37
N ARG A 491 -11.02 5.54 7.46
CA ARG A 491 -12.25 4.83 7.84
C ARG A 491 -12.87 4.00 6.73
N ALA A 492 -12.43 4.21 5.48
CA ALA A 492 -12.95 3.51 4.32
C ALA A 492 -12.39 2.07 4.15
N ILE A 493 -11.64 1.54 5.11
CA ILE A 493 -11.04 0.20 5.08
C ILE A 493 -12.08 -0.94 5.01
N LYS A 494 -13.34 -0.68 5.34
CA LYS A 494 -14.45 -1.62 5.11
C LYS A 494 -14.87 -1.57 3.65
N ASP A 495 -14.02 -2.09 2.77
CA ASP A 495 -14.09 -1.97 1.32
C ASP A 495 -14.51 -3.29 0.66
N PHE A 496 -15.81 -3.46 0.41
CA PHE A 496 -16.36 -4.60 -0.32
C PHE A 496 -15.95 -4.56 -1.80
N LYS A 497 -15.78 -5.74 -2.42
CA LYS A 497 -15.46 -5.87 -3.85
C LYS A 497 -16.64 -6.43 -4.67
N GLY A 498 -16.61 -6.20 -5.98
CA GLY A 498 -17.68 -6.61 -6.90
C GLY A 498 -18.75 -5.55 -7.10
N LEU A 499 -19.98 -5.95 -7.26
CA LEU A 499 -21.13 -5.04 -7.34
C LEU A 499 -21.65 -4.77 -5.92
N VAL A 500 -21.59 -3.51 -5.50
CA VAL A 500 -21.99 -3.11 -4.15
C VAL A 500 -23.34 -2.39 -4.19
N GLY A 501 -24.41 -3.13 -3.93
CA GLY A 501 -25.77 -2.65 -4.02
C GLY A 501 -26.44 -2.95 -5.36
N ASP A 502 -27.56 -2.29 -5.62
CA ASP A 502 -28.38 -2.51 -6.81
C ASP A 502 -27.73 -1.99 -8.09
N VAL A 503 -28.02 -2.64 -9.20
CA VAL A 503 -27.73 -2.15 -10.56
C VAL A 503 -29.03 -1.67 -11.16
N THR A 504 -29.06 -0.42 -11.61
CA THR A 504 -30.29 0.21 -12.13
C THR A 504 -30.11 0.75 -13.54
N LEU A 505 -31.22 0.82 -14.26
CA LEU A 505 -31.35 1.52 -15.53
C LEU A 505 -32.29 2.70 -15.36
N THR A 506 -31.90 3.86 -15.86
CA THR A 506 -32.78 5.03 -15.94
C THR A 506 -32.95 5.49 -17.39
N THR A 507 -34.14 5.88 -17.76
CA THR A 507 -34.46 6.49 -19.06
C THR A 507 -35.58 7.50 -18.89
N GLU A 508 -35.70 8.41 -19.81
CA GLU A 508 -36.81 9.38 -19.88
C GLU A 508 -37.86 8.90 -20.87
N VAL A 509 -39.11 8.86 -20.43
CA VAL A 509 -40.28 8.54 -21.28
C VAL A 509 -41.37 9.61 -21.06
N ASP A 510 -41.73 10.34 -22.09
CA ASP A 510 -42.75 11.41 -22.07
C ASP A 510 -42.48 12.51 -21.01
N GLY A 511 -41.18 12.73 -20.64
CA GLY A 511 -40.74 13.71 -19.65
C GLY A 511 -40.67 13.18 -18.21
N ASP A 512 -41.04 11.91 -18.01
CA ASP A 512 -40.91 11.23 -16.72
C ASP A 512 -39.65 10.31 -16.69
N GLU A 513 -38.85 10.38 -15.62
CA GLU A 513 -37.75 9.46 -15.40
C GLU A 513 -38.26 8.11 -14.90
N LEU A 514 -37.96 7.07 -15.65
CA LEU A 514 -38.28 5.69 -15.30
C LEU A 514 -37.00 4.97 -14.84
N THR A 515 -37.06 4.29 -13.68
CA THR A 515 -35.97 3.50 -13.11
C THR A 515 -36.36 2.02 -13.03
N TRP A 516 -35.49 1.15 -13.55
CA TRP A 516 -35.58 -0.30 -13.37
C TRP A 516 -34.44 -0.82 -12.54
N ASN A 517 -34.76 -1.66 -11.59
CA ASN A 517 -33.77 -2.48 -10.87
C ASN A 517 -33.54 -3.77 -11.65
N LEU A 518 -32.28 -4.01 -12.08
CA LEU A 518 -31.91 -5.25 -12.75
C LEU A 518 -31.81 -6.39 -11.73
N LYS A 519 -32.47 -7.50 -12.02
CA LYS A 519 -32.62 -8.66 -11.15
C LYS A 519 -32.24 -9.95 -11.86
N ASP A 520 -32.23 -11.06 -11.11
CA ASP A 520 -31.99 -12.43 -11.61
C ASP A 520 -30.58 -12.58 -12.23
N TRP A 521 -29.60 -12.37 -11.39
CA TRP A 521 -28.18 -12.41 -11.74
C TRP A 521 -27.61 -13.82 -11.72
N SER A 522 -26.85 -14.16 -12.75
CA SER A 522 -25.94 -15.31 -12.80
C SER A 522 -24.51 -14.81 -12.59
N MET A 523 -23.79 -15.41 -11.65
CA MET A 523 -22.47 -14.94 -11.20
C MET A 523 -21.46 -16.06 -11.20
N ARG A 524 -20.22 -15.77 -11.67
CA ARG A 524 -19.10 -16.70 -11.68
C ARG A 524 -17.83 -16.03 -11.19
N ARG A 525 -17.08 -16.72 -10.30
CA ARG A 525 -15.83 -16.22 -9.70
C ARG A 525 -14.63 -16.61 -10.55
N ILE A 526 -13.62 -15.77 -10.55
CA ILE A 526 -12.30 -15.99 -11.16
C ILE A 526 -11.26 -15.58 -10.12
N ALA A 527 -10.72 -16.56 -9.40
CA ALA A 527 -9.72 -16.28 -8.37
C ALA A 527 -8.39 -15.81 -8.99
N ASP A 528 -7.71 -14.94 -8.28
CA ASP A 528 -6.44 -14.34 -8.67
C ASP A 528 -5.26 -15.18 -8.15
N ASP A 529 -5.12 -16.38 -8.70
CA ASP A 529 -4.05 -17.32 -8.37
C ASP A 529 -3.61 -18.14 -9.59
N TYR A 530 -2.38 -18.69 -9.51
CA TYR A 530 -1.83 -19.51 -10.60
C TYR A 530 -2.60 -20.82 -10.81
N GLN A 531 -3.22 -21.39 -9.78
CA GLN A 531 -3.99 -22.63 -9.92
C GLN A 531 -5.22 -22.43 -10.79
N THR A 532 -5.90 -21.29 -10.62
CA THR A 532 -7.00 -20.87 -11.50
C THR A 532 -6.53 -20.67 -12.94
N ALA A 533 -5.40 -19.98 -13.14
CA ALA A 533 -4.80 -19.81 -14.46
C ALA A 533 -4.44 -21.17 -15.09
N HIS A 534 -3.80 -22.06 -14.34
CA HIS A 534 -3.45 -23.39 -14.80
C HIS A 534 -4.69 -24.22 -15.16
N ARG A 535 -5.72 -24.20 -14.34
CA ARG A 535 -7.00 -24.86 -14.61
C ARG A 535 -7.63 -24.32 -15.91
N ALA A 536 -7.66 -23.01 -16.10
CA ALA A 536 -8.17 -22.40 -17.32
C ALA A 536 -7.43 -22.88 -18.58
N MET A 537 -6.11 -22.97 -18.52
CA MET A 537 -5.27 -23.44 -19.65
C MET A 537 -5.40 -24.94 -19.96
N THR A 538 -5.86 -25.75 -19.01
CA THR A 538 -5.96 -27.22 -19.14
C THR A 538 -7.37 -27.74 -19.30
N THR A 539 -8.39 -26.90 -19.10
CA THR A 539 -9.80 -27.28 -19.21
C THR A 539 -10.32 -27.04 -20.63
N PRO A 540 -11.00 -28.01 -21.25
CA PRO A 540 -11.63 -27.80 -22.56
C PRO A 540 -12.72 -26.71 -22.47
N ASN A 541 -12.78 -25.85 -23.49
CA ASN A 541 -13.85 -24.85 -23.59
C ASN A 541 -15.15 -25.52 -24.02
N THR A 542 -16.11 -25.66 -23.11
CA THR A 542 -17.42 -26.27 -23.36
C THR A 542 -18.61 -25.33 -23.09
N ASP A 543 -18.36 -24.10 -22.58
CA ASP A 543 -19.43 -23.14 -22.25
C ASP A 543 -19.67 -22.15 -23.38
N VAL A 544 -20.58 -22.53 -24.30
CA VAL A 544 -20.91 -21.73 -25.49
C VAL A 544 -21.56 -20.39 -25.12
N ALA A 545 -22.43 -20.37 -24.12
CA ALA A 545 -23.16 -19.15 -23.74
C ALA A 545 -22.22 -18.06 -23.17
N LEU A 546 -21.20 -18.45 -22.42
CA LEU A 546 -20.17 -17.50 -21.96
C LEU A 546 -19.24 -17.08 -23.10
N ALA A 547 -18.94 -17.99 -24.03
CA ALA A 547 -18.11 -17.69 -25.20
C ALA A 547 -18.74 -16.60 -26.10
N GLU A 548 -20.05 -16.60 -26.21
CA GLU A 548 -20.81 -15.60 -27.00
C GLU A 548 -20.88 -14.23 -26.32
N ASN A 549 -20.75 -14.19 -25.01
CA ASN A 549 -20.96 -12.98 -24.20
C ASN A 549 -19.67 -12.35 -23.61
N THR A 550 -18.49 -12.92 -23.91
CA THR A 550 -17.20 -12.39 -23.42
C THR A 550 -16.15 -12.39 -24.52
N PRO A 551 -15.48 -11.27 -24.83
CA PRO A 551 -14.46 -11.21 -25.86
C PRO A 551 -13.31 -12.21 -25.63
N SER A 552 -12.90 -12.92 -26.66
CA SER A 552 -11.83 -13.92 -26.60
C SER A 552 -10.44 -13.33 -26.32
N ALA A 553 -10.25 -12.03 -26.60
CA ALA A 553 -9.00 -11.34 -26.30
C ALA A 553 -8.77 -11.12 -24.79
N ILE A 554 -9.83 -11.16 -23.98
CA ILE A 554 -9.74 -11.10 -22.52
C ILE A 554 -9.49 -12.51 -22.01
N GLY A 555 -8.33 -12.75 -21.42
CA GLY A 555 -8.00 -14.11 -20.96
C GLY A 555 -6.55 -14.34 -20.63
N TYR A 556 -6.15 -15.60 -20.71
CA TYR A 556 -4.84 -16.10 -20.34
C TYR A 556 -3.94 -16.24 -21.55
N TYR A 557 -2.74 -15.66 -21.42
CA TYR A 557 -1.68 -15.72 -22.43
C TYR A 557 -0.47 -16.45 -21.87
N ARG A 558 0.20 -17.26 -22.67
CA ARG A 558 1.29 -18.13 -22.21
C ARG A 558 2.44 -18.13 -23.20
N ALA A 559 3.68 -18.18 -22.66
CA ALA A 559 4.87 -18.55 -23.39
C ALA A 559 5.82 -19.37 -22.51
N THR A 560 6.67 -20.15 -23.14
CA THR A 560 7.86 -20.75 -22.51
C THR A 560 9.13 -20.15 -23.10
N PHE A 561 10.19 -20.07 -22.29
CA PHE A 561 11.49 -19.57 -22.73
C PHE A 561 12.61 -20.25 -21.97
N ASN A 562 13.81 -20.30 -22.60
CA ASN A 562 14.95 -20.98 -22.01
C ASN A 562 16.01 -20.00 -21.55
N LEU A 563 16.54 -20.21 -20.34
CA LEU A 563 17.64 -19.44 -19.76
C LEU A 563 18.89 -20.28 -19.59
N LYS A 564 20.02 -19.75 -20.04
CA LYS A 564 21.36 -20.34 -19.77
C LYS A 564 21.82 -20.00 -18.33
N LYS A 565 21.41 -18.86 -17.80
CA LYS A 565 21.75 -18.33 -16.48
C LYS A 565 20.54 -17.63 -15.88
N THR A 566 20.32 -17.82 -14.59
CA THR A 566 19.29 -17.12 -13.82
C THR A 566 19.82 -15.77 -13.32
N GLY A 567 18.92 -14.85 -13.07
CA GLY A 567 19.19 -13.53 -12.50
C GLY A 567 17.91 -12.71 -12.37
N ASP A 568 17.99 -11.61 -11.65
CA ASP A 568 16.88 -10.68 -11.52
C ASP A 568 16.60 -9.99 -12.86
N THR A 569 15.34 -9.69 -13.14
CA THR A 569 14.95 -8.98 -14.36
C THR A 569 13.67 -8.19 -14.12
N PHE A 570 13.36 -7.26 -15.03
CA PHE A 570 12.14 -6.43 -14.97
C PHE A 570 11.32 -6.71 -16.22
N LEU A 571 10.18 -7.41 -16.04
CA LEU A 571 9.29 -7.77 -17.15
C LEU A 571 8.50 -6.57 -17.61
N ASN A 572 8.70 -6.14 -18.84
CA ASN A 572 8.00 -5.00 -19.39
C ASN A 572 6.60 -5.40 -19.85
N MET A 573 5.59 -4.66 -19.35
CA MET A 573 4.17 -4.89 -19.57
C MET A 573 3.48 -3.75 -20.34
N GLU A 574 4.22 -2.82 -20.92
CA GLU A 574 3.68 -1.57 -21.50
C GLU A 574 2.70 -1.76 -22.67
N THR A 575 2.73 -2.92 -23.30
CA THR A 575 1.82 -3.27 -24.42
C THR A 575 0.56 -4.02 -23.98
N TRP A 576 0.47 -4.37 -22.70
CA TRP A 576 -0.64 -5.07 -22.09
C TRP A 576 -1.68 -4.09 -21.55
N GLY A 577 -2.90 -4.58 -21.32
CA GLY A 577 -4.00 -3.78 -20.79
C GLY A 577 -3.97 -3.66 -19.28
N LYS A 578 -4.52 -4.64 -18.59
CA LYS A 578 -4.63 -4.67 -17.12
C LYS A 578 -4.77 -6.12 -16.65
N GLY A 579 -4.06 -6.48 -15.56
CA GLY A 579 -4.20 -7.85 -15.05
C GLY A 579 -3.06 -8.32 -14.16
N GLN A 580 -2.68 -9.60 -14.26
CA GLN A 580 -1.71 -10.30 -13.41
C GLN A 580 -0.67 -11.06 -14.23
N VAL A 581 0.54 -11.17 -13.67
CA VAL A 581 1.63 -11.94 -14.28
C VAL A 581 2.10 -13.05 -13.34
N TYR A 582 2.31 -14.23 -13.90
CA TYR A 582 2.88 -15.39 -13.19
C TYR A 582 4.12 -15.89 -13.92
N VAL A 583 5.18 -16.19 -13.16
CA VAL A 583 6.40 -16.81 -13.68
C VAL A 583 6.70 -18.07 -12.88
N ASN A 584 6.76 -19.23 -13.56
CA ASN A 584 6.96 -20.53 -12.91
C ASN A 584 6.00 -20.78 -11.72
N GLY A 585 4.77 -20.28 -11.81
CA GLY A 585 3.77 -20.40 -10.75
C GLY A 585 3.82 -19.32 -9.66
N HIS A 586 4.81 -18.44 -9.67
CA HIS A 586 4.91 -17.30 -8.74
C HIS A 586 4.19 -16.08 -9.30
N ALA A 587 3.27 -15.51 -8.54
CA ALA A 587 2.58 -14.28 -8.89
C ALA A 587 3.52 -13.08 -8.73
N LEU A 588 3.84 -12.39 -9.82
CA LEU A 588 4.68 -11.18 -9.77
C LEU A 588 3.88 -9.97 -9.30
N GLY A 589 2.63 -9.86 -9.70
CA GLY A 589 1.76 -8.77 -9.31
C GLY A 589 0.90 -8.22 -10.44
N ARG A 590 0.14 -7.19 -10.10
CA ARG A 590 -0.74 -6.47 -11.03
C ARG A 590 0.07 -5.57 -11.96
N PHE A 591 -0.39 -5.47 -13.19
CA PHE A 591 0.01 -4.46 -14.16
C PHE A 591 -1.21 -3.68 -14.63
N TRP A 592 -1.00 -2.44 -15.04
CA TRP A 592 -2.01 -1.61 -15.68
C TRP A 592 -1.31 -0.66 -16.65
N SER A 593 -1.77 -0.61 -17.90
CA SER A 593 -1.16 0.19 -18.97
C SER A 593 -1.02 1.67 -18.66
N ILE A 594 -1.88 2.22 -17.78
CA ILE A 594 -1.84 3.65 -17.43
C ILE A 594 -0.54 4.07 -16.73
N GLY A 595 0.16 3.12 -16.09
CA GLY A 595 1.37 3.39 -15.31
C GLY A 595 1.10 4.03 -13.94
N PRO A 596 2.13 4.49 -13.24
CA PRO A 596 3.49 4.82 -13.70
C PRO A 596 4.41 3.60 -13.84
N GLN A 597 4.11 2.50 -13.15
CA GLN A 597 4.87 1.26 -13.21
C GLN A 597 4.57 0.51 -14.51
N GLN A 598 5.59 0.39 -15.39
CA GLN A 598 5.47 -0.37 -16.65
C GLN A 598 6.21 -1.70 -16.62
N THR A 599 7.01 -1.95 -15.59
CA THR A 599 7.76 -3.19 -15.43
C THR A 599 7.45 -3.86 -14.10
N LEU A 600 7.41 -5.20 -14.11
CA LEU A 600 7.29 -6.00 -12.89
C LEU A 600 8.62 -6.66 -12.55
N TYR A 601 9.07 -6.51 -11.31
CA TYR A 601 10.26 -7.17 -10.80
C TYR A 601 10.07 -8.69 -10.78
N CYS A 602 10.97 -9.41 -11.44
CA CYS A 602 11.02 -10.86 -11.43
C CYS A 602 12.31 -11.31 -10.74
N PRO A 603 12.25 -11.82 -9.52
CA PRO A 603 13.42 -12.29 -8.78
C PRO A 603 14.08 -13.49 -9.45
N GLY A 604 15.40 -13.47 -9.54
CA GLY A 604 16.18 -14.55 -10.15
C GLY A 604 16.03 -15.90 -9.45
N CYS A 605 15.67 -15.90 -8.17
CA CYS A 605 15.39 -17.12 -7.41
C CYS A 605 14.09 -17.85 -7.82
N TRP A 606 13.21 -17.19 -8.59
CA TRP A 606 12.00 -17.79 -9.16
C TRP A 606 12.22 -18.28 -10.60
N LEU A 607 13.36 -17.95 -11.18
CA LEU A 607 13.79 -18.44 -12.50
C LEU A 607 14.69 -19.67 -12.35
N LYS A 608 14.73 -20.49 -13.38
CA LYS A 608 15.58 -21.71 -13.44
C LYS A 608 16.37 -21.75 -14.75
N LYS A 609 17.51 -22.43 -14.71
CA LYS A 609 18.23 -22.80 -15.93
C LYS A 609 17.37 -23.77 -16.74
N GLY A 610 17.36 -23.60 -18.07
CA GLY A 610 16.45 -24.34 -18.92
C GLY A 610 15.11 -23.64 -19.08
N GLU A 611 14.06 -24.42 -19.25
CA GLU A 611 12.74 -23.93 -19.56
C GLU A 611 12.06 -23.23 -18.37
N ASN A 612 11.52 -22.05 -18.63
CA ASN A 612 10.71 -21.24 -17.76
C ASN A 612 9.36 -20.97 -18.44
N GLU A 613 8.34 -20.72 -17.63
CA GLU A 613 6.99 -20.38 -18.08
C GLU A 613 6.62 -18.98 -17.63
N ILE A 614 5.96 -18.24 -18.52
CA ILE A 614 5.26 -16.99 -18.19
C ILE A 614 3.81 -17.12 -18.60
N VAL A 615 2.92 -16.72 -17.67
CA VAL A 615 1.47 -16.62 -17.89
C VAL A 615 1.03 -15.22 -17.55
N VAL A 616 0.22 -14.60 -18.41
CA VAL A 616 -0.37 -13.29 -18.21
C VAL A 616 -1.89 -13.45 -18.27
N LEU A 617 -2.60 -13.06 -17.23
CA LEU A 617 -4.04 -12.80 -17.27
C LEU A 617 -4.22 -11.34 -17.66
N ASP A 618 -4.86 -11.06 -18.80
CA ASP A 618 -5.22 -9.70 -19.19
C ASP A 618 -6.75 -9.57 -19.24
N VAL A 619 -7.31 -8.70 -18.40
CA VAL A 619 -8.76 -8.47 -18.27
C VAL A 619 -9.27 -7.41 -19.24
N VAL A 620 -8.40 -6.75 -19.99
CA VAL A 620 -8.74 -5.73 -21.00
C VAL A 620 -8.41 -6.20 -22.40
N GLY A 621 -7.33 -6.93 -22.53
CA GLY A 621 -6.75 -7.39 -23.80
C GLY A 621 -5.52 -6.54 -24.20
N PRO A 622 -4.45 -7.19 -24.62
CA PRO A 622 -3.19 -6.53 -24.99
C PRO A 622 -3.29 -5.83 -26.36
N LYS A 623 -2.58 -4.71 -26.51
CA LYS A 623 -2.33 -4.09 -27.82
C LYS A 623 -1.41 -5.00 -28.67
N GLU A 624 -0.41 -5.58 -28.04
CA GLU A 624 0.50 -6.58 -28.57
C GLU A 624 0.88 -7.56 -27.46
N PRO A 625 0.65 -8.89 -27.64
CA PRO A 625 0.92 -9.87 -26.60
C PRO A 625 2.42 -10.23 -26.53
N VAL A 626 3.26 -9.26 -26.19
CA VAL A 626 4.71 -9.44 -26.05
C VAL A 626 5.19 -9.04 -24.66
N VAL A 627 6.15 -9.78 -24.13
CA VAL A 627 6.87 -9.49 -22.88
C VAL A 627 8.37 -9.61 -23.14
N TRP A 628 9.16 -8.77 -22.50
CA TRP A 628 10.61 -8.90 -22.44
C TRP A 628 11.14 -8.54 -21.08
N GLY A 629 12.30 -9.08 -20.71
CA GLY A 629 12.99 -8.73 -19.49
C GLY A 629 14.07 -7.69 -19.73
N GLN A 630 13.99 -6.55 -19.05
CA GLN A 630 14.98 -5.48 -19.12
C GLN A 630 15.81 -5.39 -17.84
N THR A 631 16.96 -4.70 -17.94
CA THR A 631 17.94 -4.63 -16.84
C THR A 631 17.71 -3.47 -15.87
N LYS A 632 16.71 -2.64 -16.12
CA LYS A 632 16.33 -1.52 -15.24
C LYS A 632 14.82 -1.47 -15.13
N PRO A 633 14.26 -1.14 -13.95
CA PRO A 633 12.84 -0.91 -13.81
C PRO A 633 12.39 0.35 -14.57
N GLU A 634 11.13 0.37 -14.98
CA GLU A 634 10.43 1.55 -15.47
C GLU A 634 9.25 1.83 -14.53
N LEU A 635 9.45 2.77 -13.61
CA LEU A 635 8.50 3.10 -12.52
C LEU A 635 7.84 4.47 -12.69
N ASP A 636 8.19 5.24 -13.72
CA ASP A 636 7.69 6.61 -13.92
C ASP A 636 7.26 6.91 -15.37
N LYS A 637 6.52 5.97 -15.98
CA LYS A 637 6.02 6.16 -17.34
C LYS A 637 4.49 6.06 -17.36
N LEU A 638 3.83 7.20 -17.45
CA LEU A 638 2.38 7.31 -17.63
C LEU A 638 1.97 7.10 -19.09
N GLN A 639 0.88 6.37 -19.32
CA GLN A 639 0.21 6.18 -20.59
C GLN A 639 -1.28 6.53 -20.47
N LEU A 640 -1.58 7.74 -20.01
CA LEU A 640 -2.94 8.23 -19.90
C LEU A 640 -3.52 8.48 -21.28
N GLU A 641 -4.81 8.24 -21.45
CA GLU A 641 -5.52 8.59 -22.69
C GLU A 641 -5.37 10.10 -22.95
N LYS A 642 -5.08 10.49 -24.21
CA LYS A 642 -4.94 11.92 -24.58
C LYS A 642 -6.21 12.73 -24.31
N SER A 643 -7.37 12.08 -24.29
CA SER A 643 -8.68 12.63 -23.94
C SER A 643 -9.03 12.44 -22.46
N ALA A 644 -8.17 11.76 -21.68
CA ALA A 644 -8.43 11.62 -20.25
C ALA A 644 -8.45 13.01 -19.64
N LYS A 645 -9.65 13.51 -19.41
CA LYS A 645 -9.88 14.60 -18.48
C LYS A 645 -9.18 14.20 -17.19
N HIS A 646 -8.60 15.15 -16.49
CA HIS A 646 -8.11 14.91 -15.12
C HIS A 646 -9.17 14.17 -14.34
N ASN A 647 -8.79 13.16 -13.57
CA ASN A 647 -9.72 12.32 -12.81
C ASN A 647 -10.68 13.15 -11.93
N ASN A 648 -10.31 14.38 -11.63
CA ASN A 648 -10.97 15.26 -10.69
C ASN A 648 -11.65 16.47 -11.34
N ILE A 649 -11.57 16.65 -12.66
CA ILE A 649 -12.30 17.71 -13.35
C ILE A 649 -13.69 17.21 -13.72
N GLY A 650 -14.67 17.69 -12.98
CA GLY A 650 -16.10 17.54 -13.29
C GLY A 650 -16.70 18.75 -13.99
N ASP A 651 -17.99 18.88 -13.95
CA ASP A 651 -18.70 20.04 -14.48
C ASP A 651 -18.50 21.25 -13.58
N LYS A 652 -18.16 22.38 -14.21
CA LYS A 652 -17.99 23.64 -13.49
C LYS A 652 -19.31 24.09 -12.86
N PRO A 653 -19.34 24.30 -11.53
CA PRO A 653 -20.55 24.78 -10.88
C PRO A 653 -20.85 26.23 -11.31
N ASP A 654 -22.14 26.58 -11.42
CA ASP A 654 -22.57 27.97 -11.56
C ASP A 654 -22.63 28.66 -10.20
N LEU A 655 -21.60 29.42 -9.87
CA LEU A 655 -21.49 30.20 -8.66
C LEU A 655 -21.90 31.67 -8.82
N ASN A 656 -22.37 32.10 -10.01
CA ASN A 656 -22.67 33.51 -10.28
C ASN A 656 -23.79 34.07 -9.42
N SER A 657 -24.78 33.26 -9.09
CA SER A 657 -25.91 33.63 -8.21
C SER A 657 -25.69 33.24 -6.75
N ALA A 658 -24.61 32.50 -6.43
CA ALA A 658 -24.35 32.01 -5.09
C ALA A 658 -23.71 33.07 -4.19
N THR A 659 -24.18 33.16 -2.95
CA THR A 659 -23.58 34.04 -1.93
C THR A 659 -22.46 33.28 -1.22
N PRO A 660 -21.22 33.80 -1.18
CA PRO A 660 -20.15 33.17 -0.42
C PRO A 660 -20.49 33.05 1.07
N ILE A 661 -20.24 31.89 1.66
CA ILE A 661 -20.37 31.68 3.12
C ILE A 661 -19.20 32.31 3.89
N ALA A 662 -18.07 32.49 3.24
CA ALA A 662 -16.92 33.25 3.72
C ALA A 662 -16.17 33.91 2.57
N LYS A 663 -15.59 35.09 2.80
CA LYS A 663 -14.66 35.78 1.91
C LYS A 663 -13.66 36.59 2.71
N GLY A 664 -12.43 36.68 2.24
CA GLY A 664 -11.37 37.41 2.95
C GLY A 664 -9.99 37.15 2.39
N GLU A 665 -9.00 37.41 3.22
CA GLU A 665 -7.60 37.11 2.93
C GLU A 665 -6.98 36.26 4.04
N THR A 666 -6.14 35.29 3.66
CA THR A 666 -5.32 34.53 4.59
C THR A 666 -4.08 35.32 4.99
N LYS A 667 -3.47 34.96 6.11
CA LYS A 667 -2.20 35.56 6.55
C LYS A 667 -1.04 34.90 5.81
N PRO A 668 0.07 35.63 5.52
CA PRO A 668 1.30 35.01 5.11
C PRO A 668 1.81 34.01 6.17
N GLY A 669 2.38 32.90 5.75
CA GLY A 669 2.94 31.90 6.64
C GLY A 669 2.76 30.48 6.11
N ASN A 670 3.23 29.51 6.89
CA ASN A 670 3.23 28.08 6.55
C ASN A 670 2.57 27.20 7.64
N GLY A 671 1.79 27.79 8.52
CA GLY A 671 1.04 27.06 9.56
C GLY A 671 -0.47 27.09 9.31
N TRP A 672 -1.19 26.27 10.07
CA TRP A 672 -2.65 26.18 10.04
C TRP A 672 -3.32 27.55 10.29
N GLN A 673 -4.35 27.84 9.52
CA GLN A 673 -5.17 29.05 9.64
C GLN A 673 -6.64 28.66 9.66
N THR A 674 -7.39 29.22 10.60
CA THR A 674 -8.84 29.01 10.71
C THR A 674 -9.57 30.14 10.01
N ILE A 675 -10.54 29.80 9.18
CA ILE A 675 -11.47 30.70 8.51
C ILE A 675 -12.85 30.48 9.12
N ASP A 676 -13.25 31.35 10.05
CA ASP A 676 -14.55 31.27 10.70
C ASP A 676 -15.67 31.74 9.76
N LEU A 677 -16.80 31.03 9.76
CA LEU A 677 -18.00 31.42 9.03
C LEU A 677 -18.79 32.41 9.88
N ALA A 678 -19.37 33.44 9.26
CA ALA A 678 -20.23 34.39 9.95
C ALA A 678 -21.47 33.75 10.58
N LYS A 679 -21.93 32.64 10.04
CA LYS A 679 -23.00 31.76 10.53
C LYS A 679 -22.78 30.34 10.03
N PRO A 680 -23.30 29.33 10.74
CA PRO A 680 -23.22 27.93 10.23
C PRO A 680 -23.81 27.83 8.82
N ALA A 681 -23.17 27.04 7.97
CA ALA A 681 -23.62 26.76 6.61
C ALA A 681 -23.83 25.25 6.46
N THR A 682 -24.86 24.87 5.72
CA THR A 682 -25.22 23.48 5.47
C THR A 682 -25.25 23.21 3.96
N GLY A 683 -24.65 22.12 3.52
CA GLY A 683 -24.60 21.67 2.14
C GLY A 683 -23.77 20.42 1.97
N ARG A 684 -23.81 19.86 0.79
CA ARG A 684 -23.00 18.68 0.42
C ARG A 684 -21.70 19.05 -0.27
N TYR A 685 -21.70 20.17 -1.01
CA TYR A 685 -20.55 20.59 -1.79
C TYR A 685 -19.93 21.85 -1.18
N ILE A 686 -18.61 21.86 -1.03
CA ILE A 686 -17.88 23.07 -0.68
C ILE A 686 -16.97 23.49 -1.85
N ALA A 687 -17.08 24.75 -2.25
CA ALA A 687 -16.27 25.31 -3.31
C ALA A 687 -15.33 26.39 -2.74
N ILE A 688 -14.04 26.23 -3.00
CA ILE A 688 -12.97 27.15 -2.57
C ILE A 688 -12.45 27.85 -3.82
N GLU A 689 -12.77 29.13 -3.92
CA GLU A 689 -12.34 30.01 -5.00
C GLU A 689 -11.16 30.86 -4.52
N CYS A 690 -9.96 30.57 -4.98
CA CYS A 690 -8.78 31.37 -4.74
C CYS A 690 -8.70 32.51 -5.76
N GLN A 691 -8.81 33.72 -5.27
CA GLN A 691 -8.81 34.97 -6.05
C GLN A 691 -7.40 35.48 -6.31
N THR A 692 -6.55 35.43 -5.27
CA THR A 692 -5.16 35.88 -5.30
C THR A 692 -4.27 34.98 -4.45
N ILE A 693 -2.98 35.00 -4.71
CA ILE A 693 -1.97 34.26 -3.96
C ILE A 693 -0.92 35.19 -3.37
N HIS A 694 -0.21 34.75 -2.32
CA HIS A 694 0.81 35.58 -1.66
C HIS A 694 2.04 35.77 -2.58
N ASN A 695 2.45 34.73 -3.29
CA ASN A 695 3.58 34.75 -4.22
C ASN A 695 3.46 33.63 -5.27
N GLY A 696 4.16 33.75 -6.39
CA GLY A 696 4.16 32.72 -7.44
C GLY A 696 3.12 32.93 -8.54
N LYS A 697 2.75 31.89 -9.26
CA LYS A 697 1.81 31.91 -10.40
C LYS A 697 0.70 30.87 -10.32
N SER A 698 0.88 29.82 -9.52
CA SER A 698 -0.06 28.73 -9.34
C SER A 698 -0.60 28.77 -7.90
N VAL A 699 -1.89 28.48 -7.67
CA VAL A 699 -2.38 28.31 -6.30
C VAL A 699 -1.95 26.95 -5.77
N ALA A 700 -1.69 26.86 -4.46
CA ALA A 700 -1.44 25.62 -3.77
C ALA A 700 -2.18 25.56 -2.42
N ILE A 701 -2.76 24.42 -2.09
CA ILE A 701 -3.40 24.11 -0.82
C ILE A 701 -2.85 22.78 -0.32
N ALA A 702 -2.20 22.77 0.85
CA ALA A 702 -1.66 21.53 1.41
C ALA A 702 -2.77 20.71 2.06
N GLU A 703 -3.56 21.32 2.95
CA GLU A 703 -4.62 20.60 3.66
C GLU A 703 -5.82 21.48 3.98
N LEU A 704 -6.98 20.84 4.04
CA LEU A 704 -8.25 21.46 4.42
C LEU A 704 -8.99 20.58 5.45
N TYR A 705 -9.58 21.21 6.47
CA TYR A 705 -10.59 20.59 7.32
C TYR A 705 -11.83 21.46 7.40
N LEU A 706 -12.96 20.85 7.66
CA LEU A 706 -14.20 21.54 8.03
C LEU A 706 -14.51 21.25 9.49
N LEU A 707 -14.96 22.26 10.22
CA LEU A 707 -15.30 22.14 11.64
C LEU A 707 -16.82 22.12 11.82
N ASP A 708 -17.30 21.21 12.67
CA ASP A 708 -18.70 21.16 13.09
C ASP A 708 -19.02 22.25 14.12
N LYS A 709 -20.27 22.29 14.60
CA LYS A 709 -20.74 23.26 15.61
C LYS A 709 -20.01 23.20 16.96
N ASN A 710 -19.28 22.13 17.22
CA ASN A 710 -18.49 21.93 18.43
C ASN A 710 -17.00 22.22 18.21
N GLY A 711 -16.61 22.70 17.03
CA GLY A 711 -15.23 22.94 16.65
C GLY A 711 -14.45 21.65 16.35
N LYS A 712 -15.14 20.51 16.17
CA LYS A 712 -14.52 19.23 15.82
C LYS A 712 -14.36 19.12 14.31
N ARG A 713 -13.21 18.64 13.85
CA ARG A 713 -12.93 18.33 12.45
C ARG A 713 -13.88 17.23 11.96
N LEU A 714 -14.55 17.49 10.83
CA LEU A 714 -15.36 16.48 10.14
C LEU A 714 -14.46 15.39 9.54
N SER A 715 -14.96 14.15 9.51
CA SER A 715 -14.30 13.07 8.77
C SER A 715 -14.26 13.41 7.29
N ARG A 716 -13.12 13.07 6.65
CA ARG A 716 -12.88 13.27 5.22
C ARG A 716 -13.00 11.96 4.41
N ASP A 717 -13.41 10.86 5.04
CA ASP A 717 -13.43 9.51 4.43
C ASP A 717 -14.31 9.39 3.18
N GLN A 718 -15.33 10.26 3.07
CA GLN A 718 -16.25 10.29 1.93
C GLN A 718 -15.99 11.47 0.98
N TRP A 719 -14.95 12.27 1.25
CA TRP A 719 -14.67 13.42 0.42
C TRP A 719 -14.08 13.01 -0.92
N ASN A 720 -14.55 13.66 -1.99
CA ASN A 720 -14.05 13.49 -3.35
C ASN A 720 -13.93 14.85 -4.03
N VAL A 721 -13.01 14.97 -4.99
CA VAL A 721 -12.95 16.17 -5.83
C VAL A 721 -14.12 16.14 -6.80
N LYS A 722 -15.05 17.10 -6.66
CA LYS A 722 -16.16 17.29 -7.58
C LYS A 722 -15.74 18.06 -8.83
N TYR A 723 -14.87 19.06 -8.66
CA TYR A 723 -14.35 19.89 -9.74
C TYR A 723 -13.03 20.54 -9.35
N ALA A 724 -12.11 20.62 -10.28
CA ALA A 724 -10.94 21.48 -10.20
C ALA A 724 -10.71 22.15 -11.55
N ASN A 725 -10.54 23.47 -11.59
CA ASN A 725 -10.33 24.16 -12.87
C ASN A 725 -8.92 23.92 -13.44
N SER A 726 -7.98 23.50 -12.62
CA SER A 726 -6.63 23.15 -13.04
C SER A 726 -5.93 22.29 -12.00
N GLU A 727 -5.10 21.35 -12.41
CA GLU A 727 -4.29 20.46 -11.59
C GLU A 727 -2.94 20.20 -12.25
N ASN A 728 -1.85 20.33 -11.51
CA ASN A 728 -0.52 20.00 -12.02
C ASN A 728 -0.29 18.47 -11.90
N LEU A 729 -0.71 17.74 -12.91
CA LEU A 729 -0.60 16.28 -12.96
C LEU A 729 0.85 15.79 -13.01
N LEU A 730 1.70 16.48 -13.76
CA LEU A 730 3.11 16.08 -13.88
C LEU A 730 3.86 16.20 -12.55
N GLY A 731 3.41 17.11 -11.67
CA GLY A 731 3.93 17.25 -10.31
C GLY A 731 3.22 16.35 -9.29
N ASN A 732 2.23 15.57 -9.71
CA ASN A 732 1.35 14.80 -8.81
C ASN A 732 0.64 15.68 -7.76
N HIS A 733 0.20 16.90 -8.19
CA HIS A 733 -0.44 17.89 -7.33
C HIS A 733 -1.93 18.03 -7.67
N THR A 734 -2.65 16.90 -7.58
CA THR A 734 -4.09 16.78 -7.87
C THR A 734 -4.95 17.33 -6.74
N GLY A 735 -6.23 17.62 -7.00
CA GLY A 735 -7.14 18.25 -6.03
C GLY A 735 -7.36 17.47 -4.74
N ASP A 736 -7.28 16.15 -4.79
CA ASP A 736 -7.34 15.27 -3.63
C ASP A 736 -6.20 15.51 -2.62
N LYS A 737 -5.06 16.03 -3.09
CA LYS A 737 -3.93 16.41 -2.23
C LYS A 737 -4.24 17.55 -1.25
N ALA A 738 -5.34 18.24 -1.44
CA ALA A 738 -5.80 19.26 -0.48
C ALA A 738 -6.51 18.66 0.75
N PHE A 739 -6.74 17.33 0.78
CA PHE A 739 -7.42 16.66 1.89
C PHE A 739 -7.03 15.18 2.03
N ASP A 740 -5.81 14.81 1.61
CA ASP A 740 -5.30 13.43 1.62
C ASP A 740 -4.67 13.01 2.96
N LEU A 741 -4.83 13.81 4.01
CA LEU A 741 -4.28 13.61 5.36
C LEU A 741 -2.75 13.73 5.44
N GLN A 742 -2.13 14.37 4.45
CA GLN A 742 -0.68 14.53 4.38
C GLN A 742 -0.27 15.99 4.20
N GLU A 743 0.18 16.59 5.26
CA GLU A 743 0.59 18.00 5.28
C GLU A 743 1.74 18.35 4.31
N SER A 744 2.49 17.32 3.85
CA SER A 744 3.60 17.49 2.90
C SER A 744 3.20 17.46 1.43
N THR A 745 2.01 16.97 1.11
CA THR A 745 1.43 17.02 -0.24
C THR A 745 0.55 18.25 -0.40
N TYR A 746 0.20 18.61 -1.64
CA TYR A 746 -0.65 19.76 -1.88
C TYR A 746 -1.30 19.70 -3.27
N TRP A 747 -2.53 20.20 -3.39
CA TRP A 747 -3.09 20.54 -4.67
C TRP A 747 -2.35 21.76 -5.24
N GLN A 748 -2.03 21.74 -6.53
CA GLN A 748 -1.45 22.90 -7.24
C GLN A 748 -2.01 22.99 -8.65
N THR A 749 -2.35 24.19 -9.08
CA THR A 749 -2.75 24.47 -10.47
C THR A 749 -1.55 24.51 -11.39
N GLU A 750 -1.75 24.34 -12.71
CA GLU A 750 -0.73 24.57 -13.72
C GLU A 750 -0.26 26.03 -13.70
N LYS A 751 0.99 26.26 -14.16
CA LYS A 751 1.64 27.58 -14.10
C LYS A 751 0.98 28.64 -14.96
N ASP A 752 0.28 28.24 -16.02
CA ASP A 752 -0.42 29.07 -16.98
C ASP A 752 -1.93 29.16 -16.72
N ALA A 753 -2.42 28.48 -15.69
CA ALA A 753 -3.80 28.57 -15.27
C ALA A 753 -4.14 29.99 -14.78
N THR A 754 -5.29 30.51 -15.23
CA THR A 754 -5.75 31.85 -14.88
C THR A 754 -6.64 31.88 -13.64
N ALA A 755 -6.44 32.88 -12.79
CA ALA A 755 -7.34 33.12 -11.64
C ALA A 755 -8.74 33.60 -12.11
N PRO A 756 -9.81 33.34 -11.32
CA PRO A 756 -9.80 32.65 -10.05
C PRO A 756 -9.59 31.13 -10.19
N HIS A 757 -8.86 30.56 -9.25
CA HIS A 757 -8.66 29.12 -9.18
C HIS A 757 -9.74 28.49 -8.30
N LEU A 758 -10.35 27.40 -8.77
CA LEU A 758 -11.49 26.78 -8.11
C LEU A 758 -11.29 25.29 -7.83
N LEU A 759 -11.43 24.92 -6.58
CA LEU A 759 -11.52 23.54 -6.12
C LEU A 759 -12.88 23.31 -5.48
N VAL A 760 -13.62 22.30 -5.91
CA VAL A 760 -14.91 21.90 -5.35
C VAL A 760 -14.79 20.48 -4.80
N ILE A 761 -15.17 20.32 -3.57
CA ILE A 761 -15.12 19.04 -2.85
C ILE A 761 -16.55 18.58 -2.58
N ASP A 762 -16.87 17.34 -2.94
CA ASP A 762 -18.07 16.61 -2.53
C ASP A 762 -17.79 15.98 -1.15
N LEU A 763 -18.56 16.35 -0.15
CA LEU A 763 -18.41 15.86 1.23
C LEU A 763 -19.04 14.47 1.44
N GLY A 764 -19.62 13.88 0.37
CA GLY A 764 -20.30 12.57 0.41
C GLY A 764 -21.73 12.64 0.94
N ALA A 765 -22.02 13.58 1.84
CA ALA A 765 -23.36 13.83 2.40
C ALA A 765 -23.50 15.31 2.78
N GLU A 766 -24.73 15.74 3.03
CA GLU A 766 -25.00 17.07 3.59
C GLU A 766 -24.37 17.21 4.97
N GLN A 767 -23.60 18.28 5.18
CA GLN A 767 -22.89 18.60 6.42
C GLN A 767 -23.20 20.02 6.86
N THR A 768 -23.20 20.25 8.17
CA THR A 768 -23.29 21.61 8.75
C THR A 768 -21.92 21.99 9.32
N VAL A 769 -21.37 23.10 8.83
CA VAL A 769 -20.03 23.58 9.17
C VAL A 769 -20.05 24.99 9.75
N THR A 770 -19.10 25.30 10.61
CA THR A 770 -18.93 26.61 11.26
C THR A 770 -17.62 27.30 10.96
N ALA A 771 -16.63 26.54 10.52
CA ALA A 771 -15.32 27.05 10.13
C ALA A 771 -14.63 26.10 9.14
N LEU A 772 -13.62 26.61 8.46
CA LEU A 772 -12.67 25.85 7.62
C LEU A 772 -11.27 26.08 8.14
N GLU A 773 -10.52 25.01 8.33
CA GLU A 773 -9.08 25.10 8.57
C GLU A 773 -8.32 24.87 7.26
N TYR A 774 -7.38 25.75 7.00
CA TYR A 774 -6.54 25.78 5.81
C TYR A 774 -5.08 25.68 6.19
N LEU A 775 -4.35 24.73 5.56
CA LEU A 775 -2.91 24.64 5.64
C LEU A 775 -2.29 25.07 4.29
N PRO A 776 -1.49 26.14 4.26
CA PRO A 776 -0.66 26.47 3.13
C PRO A 776 0.50 25.47 2.99
N ARG A 777 1.22 25.49 1.89
CA ARG A 777 2.47 24.75 1.75
C ARG A 777 3.43 25.09 2.88
N MET A 778 4.00 24.04 3.48
CA MET A 778 4.79 24.21 4.72
C MET A 778 6.23 24.68 4.49
N GLU A 779 6.77 24.56 3.28
CA GLU A 779 8.13 25.02 3.01
C GLU A 779 8.22 26.54 3.16
N GLN A 780 9.25 27.01 3.82
CA GLN A 780 9.44 28.44 4.03
C GLN A 780 9.56 29.19 2.69
N GLY A 781 8.69 30.16 2.48
CA GLY A 781 8.67 30.94 1.24
C GLY A 781 8.07 30.22 0.04
N ALA A 782 7.38 29.09 0.25
CA ALA A 782 6.74 28.33 -0.82
C ALA A 782 5.83 29.20 -1.68
N PRO A 783 5.88 29.08 -3.02
CA PRO A 783 4.98 29.80 -3.90
C PRO A 783 3.58 29.17 -3.90
N GLY A 784 2.56 29.98 -4.15
CA GLY A 784 1.22 29.55 -4.45
C GLY A 784 0.26 29.53 -3.28
N ASN A 785 0.70 29.86 -2.07
CA ASN A 785 -0.20 29.90 -0.92
C ASN A 785 -1.35 30.91 -1.14
N MET A 786 -2.58 30.45 -0.93
CA MET A 786 -3.81 31.22 -1.14
C MET A 786 -3.77 32.49 -0.31
N LYS A 787 -4.12 33.64 -0.93
CA LYS A 787 -4.30 34.93 -0.24
C LYS A 787 -5.77 35.32 -0.21
N GLY A 788 -6.30 35.84 -1.30
CA GLY A 788 -7.71 36.21 -1.38
C GLY A 788 -8.60 35.02 -1.72
N TYR A 789 -9.69 34.86 -0.99
CA TYR A 789 -10.58 33.70 -1.17
C TYR A 789 -12.06 34.07 -1.10
N LYS A 790 -12.88 33.24 -1.74
CA LYS A 790 -14.32 33.10 -1.48
C LYS A 790 -14.64 31.63 -1.30
N ILE A 791 -15.48 31.31 -0.34
CA ILE A 791 -15.93 29.94 -0.05
C ILE A 791 -17.43 29.90 -0.22
N TYR A 792 -17.92 28.87 -0.89
CA TYR A 792 -19.33 28.61 -1.11
C TYR A 792 -19.68 27.22 -0.59
N MET A 793 -20.94 27.05 -0.20
CA MET A 793 -21.49 25.75 0.20
C MET A 793 -22.91 25.60 -0.33
N TYR A 794 -23.20 24.41 -0.92
CA TYR A 794 -24.50 24.14 -1.56
C TYR A 794 -24.81 22.65 -1.59
#